data_f35ff1fd0578fa27c425f3f76d411340
#
_entry.id   f35ff1fd0578fa27c425f3f76d411340
#
_cell.length_a   1.000
_cell.length_b   1.000
_cell.length_c   1.000
_cell.angle_alpha   90.00
_cell.angle_beta   90.00
_cell.angle_gamma   90.00
#
_symmetry.space_group_name_H-M   'P 1'
#
loop_
_entity.id
_entity.type
_entity.pdbx_description
1 polymer ?
#
loop_
_entity_poly.entity_id
_entity_poly.type
_entity_poly.pdbx_seq_one_letter_code
_entity_poly.pdbx_strand_id
1 'polypeptide(L)'
;MATSIFFNGRLISVPGSYSEVDASGLETIGLSASGIVAVLGTAVGGRPVSAITSVDEIINITKPEQGNTIFKSGDLREAIPMLFNPSNDPDIQGGAQSVVAMKVNPATQSTASLANSYNTILDLTSADWGAFTSQTNVEVGAGTTKGVLLTITYEDTVETVDNLSGDIMFNLKYTKPTNGWDTMTADVEPGGAVVCDATRALSGLDGSVTQLGGNDTLRAVSAAADITQQIVIYGLDAAGAVQTETLSLTGTTPVNGTLTFSKVMGARIIGTTVGIVTLSDTTPTTILTIAAGAATSSGLALGASNYVANTTLGVIADGASTKDVVVVGKSTTGVFQMEKLTLTGAVAVVGVANFSEINYWAMGDVESARTVTASAEAGRTVPAVQNTLQKVSDYYNSKFESSAGFVCVLTTALLSLDPVNLDVTTGAGGAVSCLDPADPAFYADAYLVVDWITNNSQLITAAKTTSAVGGAPSVTTSPVYLTGGIEGTATTTDWQNAYNLLKTVFVNTCVPLTGDPAIHAMQDAHLAYMCGVGRKERDGLVGLMNTALTDVPTKTETKAQIVDLNSRHTRALAQAVDKYNTAGERAEFMPMFTACIAAGMQAGSTVGTSLTYKYGNVLGFRQATTWSPVDDAEEMIQAGLCFMENVSGVGRRWVRNITTHLTDNNLAYIEGSVNEAVNYSVYNFRTEMEIAVGKKGFSGTITQAESVARGILGELISENVLVDTRSLNIELLTDVLEVSLQIAPVIPINFVKNTIHLITVPQTA
;
A
#
# COMPACT_ATOMS: atom_id res chain seq x y z
N MET A 1 55.55 28.86 -20.70
CA MET A 1 54.44 27.89 -20.73
C MET A 1 53.33 28.49 -21.57
N ALA A 2 52.83 27.76 -22.55
CA ALA A 2 51.72 28.23 -23.37
C ALA A 2 50.46 28.34 -22.47
N THR A 3 49.71 29.42 -22.65
CA THR A 3 48.41 29.59 -21.97
C THR A 3 47.44 28.50 -22.45
N SER A 4 46.72 27.90 -21.53
CA SER A 4 45.72 26.87 -21.79
C SER A 4 44.41 27.20 -21.06
N ILE A 5 43.27 26.77 -21.62
CA ILE A 5 41.96 26.92 -21.03
C ILE A 5 41.43 25.54 -20.63
N PHE A 6 40.69 25.50 -19.54
CA PHE A 6 39.98 24.28 -19.12
C PHE A 6 38.59 24.28 -19.76
N PHE A 7 38.34 23.30 -20.62
CA PHE A 7 37.08 23.19 -21.33
C PHE A 7 36.65 21.70 -21.44
N ASN A 8 35.43 21.43 -21.09
CA ASN A 8 34.82 20.11 -21.14
C ASN A 8 35.69 19.00 -20.50
N GLY A 9 36.14 19.22 -19.24
CA GLY A 9 36.89 18.26 -18.44
C GLY A 9 38.37 18.08 -18.77
N ARG A 10 38.94 18.85 -19.73
CA ARG A 10 40.36 18.78 -20.07
C ARG A 10 41.00 20.15 -20.40
N LEU A 11 42.30 20.20 -20.23
CA LEU A 11 43.09 21.38 -20.51
C LEU A 11 43.40 21.45 -22.01
N ILE A 12 43.03 22.55 -22.68
CA ILE A 12 43.27 22.78 -24.12
C ILE A 12 44.27 23.90 -24.25
N SER A 13 45.35 23.64 -24.98
CA SER A 13 46.42 24.62 -25.29
C SER A 13 46.40 25.09 -26.75
N VAL A 14 45.51 24.60 -27.56
CA VAL A 14 45.37 24.99 -28.97
C VAL A 14 44.48 26.22 -29.04
N PRO A 15 44.94 27.34 -29.67
CA PRO A 15 44.04 28.48 -29.87
C PRO A 15 42.87 28.11 -30.79
N GLY A 16 41.66 28.46 -30.39
CA GLY A 16 40.45 28.16 -31.14
C GLY A 16 39.20 28.71 -30.44
N SER A 17 38.07 28.67 -31.12
CA SER A 17 36.76 28.94 -30.53
C SER A 17 36.18 27.61 -30.09
N TYR A 18 35.80 27.51 -28.81
CA TYR A 18 35.25 26.31 -28.20
C TYR A 18 33.85 26.65 -27.73
N SER A 19 32.86 25.87 -28.19
CA SER A 19 31.46 26.06 -27.83
C SER A 19 30.97 24.85 -27.07
N GLU A 20 30.38 25.08 -25.95
CA GLU A 20 29.63 24.08 -25.15
C GLU A 20 28.14 24.39 -25.30
N VAL A 21 27.35 23.37 -25.62
CA VAL A 21 25.91 23.50 -25.63
C VAL A 21 25.43 23.13 -24.23
N ASP A 22 25.06 24.13 -23.47
CA ASP A 22 24.36 23.91 -22.20
C ASP A 22 22.88 23.62 -22.49
N ALA A 23 22.52 22.37 -22.38
CA ALA A 23 21.13 21.88 -22.53
C ALA A 23 20.32 21.99 -21.25
N SER A 24 20.88 22.55 -20.16
CA SER A 24 20.17 22.70 -18.89
C SER A 24 18.96 23.67 -18.96
N GLY A 25 18.91 24.52 -20.00
CA GLY A 25 17.73 25.33 -20.30
C GLY A 25 16.68 24.64 -21.18
N LEU A 26 16.90 23.37 -21.56
CA LEU A 26 15.94 22.53 -22.27
C LEU A 26 15.22 21.55 -21.35
N GLU A 27 15.37 21.67 -20.01
CA GLU A 27 14.42 21.05 -19.12
C GLU A 27 13.04 21.61 -19.47
N THR A 28 12.12 20.73 -19.85
CA THR A 28 10.75 21.09 -20.16
C THR A 28 10.14 21.72 -18.90
N ILE A 29 10.02 23.04 -18.91
CA ILE A 29 9.25 23.78 -17.93
C ILE A 29 7.81 23.33 -18.16
N GLY A 30 7.27 22.51 -17.27
CA GLY A 30 5.90 21.99 -17.38
C GLY A 30 4.96 22.82 -16.53
N LEU A 31 3.84 23.22 -17.11
CA LEU A 31 2.75 23.81 -16.32
C LEU A 31 2.17 22.78 -15.34
N SER A 32 1.78 23.23 -14.17
CA SER A 32 1.14 22.37 -13.16
C SER A 32 -0.20 21.83 -13.68
N ALA A 33 -0.62 20.69 -13.13
CA ALA A 33 -1.93 20.14 -13.45
C ALA A 33 -3.05 21.15 -13.11
N SER A 34 -4.02 21.27 -13.99
CA SER A 34 -5.26 21.98 -13.77
C SER A 34 -6.41 20.99 -13.61
N GLY A 35 -7.56 21.44 -13.11
CA GLY A 35 -8.76 20.59 -13.01
C GLY A 35 -8.80 19.65 -11.81
N ILE A 36 -8.04 19.90 -10.76
CA ILE A 36 -8.10 19.17 -9.50
C ILE A 36 -9.05 19.86 -8.53
N VAL A 37 -10.13 19.18 -8.15
CA VAL A 37 -11.14 19.74 -7.26
C VAL A 37 -11.14 19.03 -5.91
N ALA A 38 -11.06 19.78 -4.81
CA ALA A 38 -11.34 19.25 -3.48
C ALA A 38 -12.82 19.38 -3.14
N VAL A 39 -13.43 18.29 -2.73
CA VAL A 39 -14.80 18.27 -2.21
C VAL A 39 -14.80 17.75 -0.78
N LEU A 40 -15.40 18.53 0.13
CA LEU A 40 -15.48 18.21 1.54
C LEU A 40 -16.94 17.99 1.89
N GLY A 41 -17.30 16.88 2.49
CA GLY A 41 -18.70 16.60 2.79
C GLY A 41 -18.92 15.37 3.66
N THR A 42 -20.19 15.09 3.90
CA THR A 42 -20.59 13.89 4.65
C THR A 42 -20.79 12.70 3.73
N ALA A 43 -20.52 11.51 4.23
CA ALA A 43 -20.79 10.26 3.53
C ALA A 43 -20.94 9.09 4.49
N VAL A 44 -21.60 8.05 4.03
CA VAL A 44 -21.52 6.70 4.61
C VAL A 44 -20.48 5.92 3.82
N GLY A 45 -19.58 5.23 4.49
CA GLY A 45 -18.42 4.59 3.86
C GLY A 45 -17.27 5.55 3.61
N GLY A 46 -16.14 4.99 3.28
CA GLY A 46 -14.89 5.72 3.08
C GLY A 46 -14.24 6.21 4.38
N ARG A 47 -12.95 6.38 4.32
CA ARG A 47 -12.14 6.79 5.48
C ARG A 47 -12.43 8.22 5.88
N PRO A 48 -12.78 8.52 7.15
CA PRO A 48 -13.00 9.88 7.61
C PRO A 48 -11.67 10.61 7.81
N VAL A 49 -11.70 11.94 7.69
CA VAL A 49 -10.52 12.81 7.91
C VAL A 49 -9.88 12.56 9.27
N SER A 50 -10.68 12.28 10.30
CA SER A 50 -10.20 11.99 11.66
C SER A 50 -9.32 10.74 11.78
N ALA A 51 -9.38 9.85 10.80
CA ALA A 51 -8.60 8.60 10.75
C ALA A 51 -7.41 8.66 9.78
N ILE A 52 -7.25 9.76 9.04
CA ILE A 52 -6.13 9.94 8.10
C ILE A 52 -4.88 10.37 8.89
N THR A 53 -3.82 9.59 8.74
CA THR A 53 -2.53 9.81 9.42
C THR A 53 -1.42 10.23 8.44
N SER A 54 -1.56 9.91 7.17
CA SER A 54 -0.61 10.29 6.11
C SER A 54 -1.32 10.86 4.88
N VAL A 55 -0.60 11.59 4.05
CA VAL A 55 -1.12 12.19 2.82
C VAL A 55 -1.57 11.13 1.81
N ASP A 56 -0.93 9.98 1.79
CA ASP A 56 -1.24 8.88 0.88
C ASP A 56 -2.60 8.21 1.17
N GLU A 57 -3.14 8.43 2.36
CA GLU A 57 -4.45 7.92 2.77
C GLU A 57 -5.62 8.83 2.35
N ILE A 58 -5.32 10.00 1.77
CA ILE A 58 -6.33 10.93 1.27
C ILE A 58 -6.98 10.33 0.02
N ILE A 59 -8.31 10.32 0.01
CA ILE A 59 -9.08 9.74 -1.08
C ILE A 59 -8.95 10.63 -2.32
N ASN A 60 -8.29 10.11 -3.35
CA ASN A 60 -8.15 10.74 -4.65
C ASN A 60 -8.91 9.92 -5.70
N ILE A 61 -9.87 10.54 -6.37
CA ILE A 61 -10.79 9.92 -7.31
C ILE A 61 -10.49 10.45 -8.71
N THR A 62 -10.20 9.55 -9.64
CA THR A 62 -9.91 9.88 -11.04
C THR A 62 -11.02 9.45 -12.02
N LYS A 63 -12.01 8.70 -11.51
CA LYS A 63 -13.18 8.25 -12.25
C LYS A 63 -14.42 8.29 -11.37
N PRO A 64 -15.59 8.68 -11.89
CA PRO A 64 -16.81 8.81 -11.09
C PRO A 64 -17.24 7.51 -10.40
N GLU A 65 -16.99 6.34 -11.02
CA GLU A 65 -17.35 5.04 -10.47
C GLU A 65 -16.64 4.71 -9.17
N GLN A 66 -15.41 5.22 -8.98
CA GLN A 66 -14.65 5.06 -7.74
C GLN A 66 -15.38 5.70 -6.55
N GLY A 67 -16.04 6.86 -6.78
CA GLY A 67 -16.85 7.51 -5.76
C GLY A 67 -18.00 6.63 -5.27
N ASN A 68 -18.67 5.91 -6.18
CA ASN A 68 -19.73 4.98 -5.83
C ASN A 68 -19.24 3.72 -5.10
N THR A 69 -18.01 3.32 -5.37
CA THR A 69 -17.39 2.17 -4.68
C THR A 69 -16.99 2.53 -3.25
N ILE A 70 -16.37 3.71 -3.07
CA ILE A 70 -15.85 4.18 -1.78
C ILE A 70 -16.98 4.65 -0.87
N PHE A 71 -17.90 5.48 -1.39
CA PHE A 71 -19.01 6.04 -0.62
C PHE A 71 -20.30 5.31 -0.93
N LYS A 72 -20.93 4.73 0.09
CA LYS A 72 -22.16 3.95 -0.06
C LYS A 72 -23.39 4.86 -0.20
N SER A 73 -23.37 6.02 0.47
CA SER A 73 -24.41 7.06 0.37
C SER A 73 -23.89 8.39 0.90
N GLY A 74 -24.72 9.43 0.84
CA GLY A 74 -24.42 10.76 1.37
C GLY A 74 -23.94 11.74 0.32
N ASP A 75 -23.62 12.97 0.78
CA ASP A 75 -23.37 14.11 -0.10
C ASP A 75 -22.17 13.90 -1.03
N LEU A 76 -21.09 13.31 -0.53
CA LEU A 76 -19.90 13.03 -1.33
C LEU A 76 -20.20 12.10 -2.50
N ARG A 77 -21.01 11.06 -2.27
CA ARG A 77 -21.38 10.12 -3.34
C ARG A 77 -22.12 10.82 -4.48
N GLU A 78 -23.04 11.70 -4.15
CA GLU A 78 -23.85 12.41 -5.14
C GLU A 78 -23.06 13.54 -5.83
N ALA A 79 -22.14 14.20 -5.12
CA ALA A 79 -21.36 15.32 -5.66
C ALA A 79 -20.31 14.87 -6.70
N ILE A 80 -19.65 13.73 -6.49
CA ILE A 80 -18.54 13.26 -7.32
C ILE A 80 -18.94 13.10 -8.80
N PRO A 81 -20.03 12.43 -9.16
CA PRO A 81 -20.46 12.36 -10.57
C PRO A 81 -20.78 13.72 -11.19
N MET A 82 -21.23 14.70 -10.37
CA MET A 82 -21.52 16.05 -10.84
C MET A 82 -20.25 16.82 -11.18
N LEU A 83 -19.15 16.55 -10.47
CA LEU A 83 -17.84 17.13 -10.77
C LEU A 83 -17.23 16.57 -12.06
N PHE A 84 -17.43 15.29 -12.36
CA PHE A 84 -16.89 14.66 -13.56
C PHE A 84 -17.75 14.89 -14.82
N ASN A 85 -19.06 15.09 -14.66
CA ASN A 85 -20.00 15.32 -15.77
C ASN A 85 -20.88 16.55 -15.51
N PRO A 86 -20.27 17.76 -15.45
CA PRO A 86 -20.98 18.98 -15.05
C PRO A 86 -21.74 19.65 -16.18
N SER A 87 -21.37 19.42 -17.44
CA SER A 87 -21.84 20.19 -18.58
C SER A 87 -21.93 19.36 -19.86
N ASN A 88 -22.83 19.80 -20.75
CA ASN A 88 -22.90 19.34 -22.14
C ASN A 88 -22.51 20.47 -23.13
N ASP A 89 -21.94 21.56 -22.62
CA ASP A 89 -21.50 22.68 -23.44
C ASP A 89 -20.25 22.27 -24.26
N PRO A 90 -20.19 22.57 -25.57
CA PRO A 90 -19.08 22.16 -26.41
C PRO A 90 -17.73 22.81 -26.06
N ASP A 91 -17.75 23.94 -25.37
CA ASP A 91 -16.53 24.61 -24.89
C ASP A 91 -15.98 24.01 -23.58
N ILE A 92 -16.71 23.07 -22.98
CA ILE A 92 -16.32 22.38 -21.73
C ILE A 92 -16.08 20.91 -22.04
N GLN A 93 -14.81 20.51 -22.11
CA GLN A 93 -14.40 19.19 -22.61
C GLN A 93 -14.41 18.09 -21.52
N GLY A 94 -15.36 18.11 -20.61
CA GLY A 94 -15.48 17.12 -19.54
C GLY A 94 -15.76 17.76 -18.19
N GLY A 95 -15.14 17.23 -17.14
CA GLY A 95 -15.24 17.74 -15.76
C GLY A 95 -13.89 17.74 -15.06
N ALA A 96 -13.91 17.55 -13.77
CA ALA A 96 -12.69 17.43 -12.98
C ALA A 96 -11.78 16.31 -13.50
N GLN A 97 -10.49 16.56 -13.59
CA GLN A 97 -9.49 15.54 -13.92
C GLN A 97 -9.28 14.59 -12.74
N SER A 98 -9.31 15.14 -11.55
CA SER A 98 -9.26 14.37 -10.31
C SER A 98 -10.01 15.10 -9.20
N VAL A 99 -10.58 14.34 -8.29
CA VAL A 99 -11.35 14.84 -7.15
C VAL A 99 -10.71 14.34 -5.86
N VAL A 100 -10.26 15.27 -5.04
CA VAL A 100 -9.80 14.99 -3.67
C VAL A 100 -11.04 15.04 -2.77
N ALA A 101 -11.50 13.86 -2.35
CA ALA A 101 -12.69 13.72 -1.52
C ALA A 101 -12.33 13.63 -0.02
N MET A 102 -12.91 14.48 0.80
CA MET A 102 -12.67 14.50 2.24
C MET A 102 -13.97 14.26 3.00
N LYS A 103 -14.10 13.06 3.59
CA LYS A 103 -15.21 12.72 4.47
C LYS A 103 -15.02 13.42 5.82
N VAL A 104 -15.86 14.39 6.11
CA VAL A 104 -15.74 15.21 7.34
C VAL A 104 -16.41 14.58 8.54
N ASN A 105 -17.52 13.85 8.38
CA ASN A 105 -18.16 13.19 9.49
C ASN A 105 -17.29 12.04 10.02
N PRO A 106 -17.03 11.99 11.34
CA PRO A 106 -16.26 10.91 11.93
C PRO A 106 -17.00 9.58 11.77
N ALA A 107 -16.23 8.52 11.64
CA ALA A 107 -16.78 7.17 11.56
C ALA A 107 -15.82 6.19 12.24
N THR A 108 -16.34 5.07 12.73
CA THR A 108 -15.54 3.97 13.28
C THR A 108 -15.69 2.73 12.42
N GLN A 109 -14.66 1.91 12.43
CA GLN A 109 -14.69 0.60 11.81
C GLN A 109 -15.38 -0.40 12.74
N SER A 110 -16.09 -1.37 12.19
CA SER A 110 -16.62 -2.51 12.94
C SER A 110 -15.53 -3.51 13.23
N THR A 111 -15.62 -4.16 14.38
CA THR A 111 -14.68 -5.19 14.81
C THR A 111 -15.39 -6.45 15.23
N ALA A 112 -14.70 -7.57 15.13
CA ALA A 112 -15.09 -8.84 15.71
C ALA A 112 -13.82 -9.57 16.12
N SER A 113 -13.97 -10.61 16.93
CA SER A 113 -12.85 -11.47 17.30
C SER A 113 -13.23 -12.93 17.07
N LEU A 114 -12.25 -13.70 16.57
CA LEU A 114 -12.37 -15.14 16.45
C LEU A 114 -11.53 -15.80 17.55
N ALA A 115 -12.06 -16.86 18.12
CA ALA A 115 -11.40 -17.62 19.19
C ALA A 115 -11.15 -19.05 18.76
N ASN A 116 -10.14 -19.67 19.37
CA ASN A 116 -10.02 -21.13 19.42
C ASN A 116 -10.55 -21.64 20.75
N SER A 117 -10.37 -22.93 21.02
CA SER A 117 -10.81 -23.54 22.27
C SER A 117 -10.15 -22.98 23.55
N TYR A 118 -9.12 -22.16 23.41
CA TYR A 118 -8.33 -21.66 24.53
C TYR A 118 -8.46 -20.14 24.72
N ASN A 119 -8.40 -19.37 23.62
CA ASN A 119 -8.37 -17.90 23.68
C ASN A 119 -8.97 -17.27 22.43
N THR A 120 -9.23 -15.94 22.50
CA THR A 120 -9.35 -15.10 21.31
C THR A 120 -8.00 -15.05 20.61
N ILE A 121 -7.98 -15.37 19.32
CA ILE A 121 -6.74 -15.49 18.54
C ILE A 121 -6.61 -14.45 17.43
N LEU A 122 -7.72 -13.98 16.92
CA LEU A 122 -7.78 -12.99 15.83
C LEU A 122 -8.69 -11.85 16.20
N ASP A 123 -8.23 -10.65 15.92
CA ASP A 123 -9.05 -9.45 15.87
C ASP A 123 -9.29 -9.08 14.41
N LEU A 124 -10.54 -8.98 14.04
CA LEU A 124 -11.03 -8.62 12.73
C LEU A 124 -11.50 -7.18 12.75
N THR A 125 -11.17 -6.42 11.73
CA THR A 125 -11.62 -5.04 11.58
C THR A 125 -12.12 -4.86 10.14
N SER A 126 -13.26 -4.18 9.98
CA SER A 126 -13.77 -3.87 8.64
C SER A 126 -12.75 -3.05 7.85
N ALA A 127 -12.63 -3.31 6.56
CA ALA A 127 -11.77 -2.51 5.68
C ALA A 127 -12.34 -1.09 5.48
N ASP A 128 -13.65 -0.97 5.50
CA ASP A 128 -14.37 0.30 5.35
C ASP A 128 -14.88 0.81 6.71
N TRP A 129 -15.43 2.03 6.72
CA TRP A 129 -15.78 2.82 7.89
C TRP A 129 -17.29 3.10 7.94
N GLY A 130 -17.89 2.95 9.10
CA GLY A 130 -19.27 3.34 9.34
C GLY A 130 -20.18 2.20 9.76
N ALA A 131 -21.43 2.54 10.10
CA ALA A 131 -22.40 1.63 10.69
C ALA A 131 -22.74 0.42 9.79
N PHE A 132 -22.74 0.60 8.47
CA PHE A 132 -23.06 -0.47 7.51
C PHE A 132 -22.06 -1.63 7.56
N THR A 133 -20.82 -1.38 7.98
CA THR A 133 -19.79 -2.42 8.09
C THR A 133 -20.12 -3.47 9.16
N SER A 134 -21.05 -3.18 10.07
CA SER A 134 -21.58 -4.14 11.03
C SER A 134 -22.46 -5.23 10.39
N GLN A 135 -22.79 -5.12 9.10
CA GLN A 135 -23.47 -6.18 8.35
C GLN A 135 -22.49 -7.22 7.79
N THR A 136 -21.20 -6.92 7.81
CA THR A 136 -20.17 -7.89 7.43
C THR A 136 -20.10 -8.98 8.47
N ASN A 137 -20.08 -10.24 8.02
CA ASN A 137 -19.95 -11.39 8.88
C ASN A 137 -18.85 -12.32 8.39
N VAL A 138 -18.35 -13.12 9.32
CA VAL A 138 -17.32 -14.11 9.08
C VAL A 138 -17.78 -15.46 9.61
N GLU A 139 -17.66 -16.47 8.79
CA GLU A 139 -17.91 -17.87 9.16
C GLU A 139 -16.63 -18.68 9.02
N VAL A 140 -16.36 -19.50 10.00
CA VAL A 140 -15.30 -20.48 9.98
C VAL A 140 -15.92 -21.88 9.99
N GLY A 141 -15.67 -22.62 8.92
CA GLY A 141 -16.08 -24.02 8.78
C GLY A 141 -14.87 -24.96 8.79
N ALA A 142 -15.14 -26.26 8.84
CA ALA A 142 -14.11 -27.26 8.56
C ALA A 142 -13.83 -27.27 7.05
N GLY A 143 -12.56 -27.30 6.66
CA GLY A 143 -12.19 -27.45 5.25
C GLY A 143 -12.67 -28.81 4.69
N THR A 144 -12.92 -28.85 3.39
CA THR A 144 -13.44 -30.05 2.71
C THR A 144 -12.53 -31.26 2.87
N THR A 145 -11.23 -31.06 2.86
CA THR A 145 -10.23 -32.11 3.03
C THR A 145 -9.29 -31.90 4.21
N LYS A 146 -8.96 -30.64 4.51
CA LYS A 146 -8.05 -30.25 5.60
C LYS A 146 -8.27 -28.77 5.98
N GLY A 147 -7.77 -28.36 7.14
CA GLY A 147 -7.77 -26.96 7.54
C GLY A 147 -9.17 -26.37 7.77
N VAL A 148 -9.31 -25.10 7.49
CA VAL A 148 -10.58 -24.38 7.66
C VAL A 148 -11.13 -23.87 6.33
N LEU A 149 -12.45 -23.81 6.28
CA LEU A 149 -13.20 -23.03 5.30
C LEU A 149 -13.48 -21.66 5.93
N LEU A 150 -12.96 -20.61 5.34
CA LEU A 150 -13.23 -19.24 5.76
C LEU A 150 -14.15 -18.58 4.73
N THR A 151 -15.24 -17.99 5.21
CA THR A 151 -16.18 -17.24 4.39
C THR A 151 -16.43 -15.88 5.03
N ILE A 152 -16.26 -14.82 4.24
CA ILE A 152 -16.52 -13.43 4.63
C ILE A 152 -17.63 -12.92 3.72
N THR A 153 -18.68 -12.39 4.29
CA THR A 153 -19.86 -11.97 3.53
C THR A 153 -20.28 -10.55 3.89
N TYR A 154 -20.54 -9.75 2.87
CA TYR A 154 -21.21 -8.46 2.97
C TYR A 154 -22.18 -8.33 1.80
N GLU A 155 -23.48 -8.25 2.09
CA GLU A 155 -24.56 -8.26 1.08
C GLU A 155 -24.37 -9.41 0.08
N ASP A 156 -24.26 -9.11 -1.20
CA ASP A 156 -24.06 -10.10 -2.27
C ASP A 156 -22.57 -10.44 -2.52
N THR A 157 -21.65 -9.80 -1.79
CA THR A 157 -20.21 -10.03 -1.92
C THR A 157 -19.80 -11.13 -0.96
N VAL A 158 -19.26 -12.22 -1.49
CA VAL A 158 -18.76 -13.35 -0.72
C VAL A 158 -17.31 -13.62 -1.09
N GLU A 159 -16.44 -13.54 -0.11
CA GLU A 159 -15.03 -13.94 -0.19
C GLU A 159 -14.88 -15.25 0.55
N THR A 160 -14.34 -16.27 -0.10
CA THR A 160 -14.22 -17.61 0.52
C THR A 160 -12.91 -18.29 0.14
N VAL A 161 -12.37 -19.05 1.06
CA VAL A 161 -11.27 -19.96 0.84
C VAL A 161 -11.52 -21.27 1.56
N ASP A 162 -11.37 -22.36 0.83
CA ASP A 162 -11.50 -23.71 1.38
C ASP A 162 -10.11 -24.33 1.59
N ASN A 163 -10.03 -25.21 2.55
CA ASN A 163 -8.81 -25.94 2.90
C ASN A 163 -7.64 -25.03 3.28
N LEU A 164 -7.93 -23.89 3.93
CA LEU A 164 -6.90 -22.99 4.42
C LEU A 164 -6.13 -23.69 5.53
N SER A 165 -4.98 -24.19 5.15
CA SER A 165 -4.06 -24.90 6.01
C SER A 165 -2.65 -24.66 5.51
N GLY A 166 -1.69 -24.62 6.41
CA GLY A 166 -0.29 -24.73 6.03
C GLY A 166 -0.08 -26.06 5.32
N ASP A 167 0.58 -26.03 4.19
CA ASP A 167 1.09 -27.27 3.61
C ASP A 167 2.18 -27.77 4.52
N ILE A 168 1.79 -28.63 5.45
CA ILE A 168 2.74 -29.22 6.37
C ILE A 168 3.53 -30.24 5.62
N MET A 169 4.72 -29.81 5.32
CA MET A 169 5.69 -30.64 4.63
C MET A 169 6.39 -31.61 5.58
N PHE A 170 6.08 -31.58 6.87
CA PHE A 170 6.75 -32.41 7.89
C PHE A 170 5.83 -32.86 8.98
N ASN A 171 5.77 -34.17 9.18
CA ASN A 171 5.60 -34.74 10.48
C ASN A 171 6.87 -34.44 11.28
N LEU A 172 6.85 -33.39 12.07
CA LEU A 172 7.86 -33.21 13.07
C LEU A 172 7.61 -34.20 14.19
N LYS A 173 8.27 -35.34 14.08
CA LYS A 173 8.57 -36.09 15.27
C LYS A 173 9.73 -35.39 15.96
N TYR A 174 9.43 -34.53 16.86
CA TYR A 174 10.35 -34.17 17.89
C TYR A 174 10.53 -35.40 18.77
N THR A 175 11.62 -36.12 18.57
CA THR A 175 12.05 -37.08 19.57
C THR A 175 13.00 -36.33 20.48
N LYS A 176 12.56 -36.11 21.74
CA LYS A 176 13.46 -35.61 22.77
C LYS A 176 14.70 -36.54 22.76
N PRO A 177 15.88 -36.02 22.41
CA PRO A 177 17.07 -36.87 22.46
C PRO A 177 17.29 -37.26 23.92
N THR A 178 17.60 -38.50 24.19
CA THR A 178 17.95 -38.98 25.54
C THR A 178 19.11 -38.22 26.19
N ASN A 179 19.80 -37.38 25.43
CA ASN A 179 20.91 -36.52 25.85
C ASN A 179 20.66 -35.09 25.41
N GLY A 180 19.42 -34.68 25.28
CA GLY A 180 19.19 -33.61 24.45
C GLY A 180 18.76 -32.34 25.08
N TRP A 181 17.52 -32.09 24.94
CA TRP A 181 16.97 -30.77 25.30
C TRP A 181 17.06 -30.52 26.79
N ASP A 182 17.07 -31.57 27.65
CA ASP A 182 17.19 -31.39 29.11
C ASP A 182 18.58 -31.01 29.58
N THR A 183 19.62 -31.42 28.86
CA THR A 183 21.00 -31.07 29.20
C THR A 183 21.43 -29.77 28.55
N MET A 184 20.61 -29.24 27.66
CA MET A 184 20.82 -27.92 27.02
C MET A 184 20.00 -26.81 27.66
N THR A 185 19.28 -27.09 28.72
CA THR A 185 18.81 -26.04 29.62
C THR A 185 19.99 -25.26 30.13
N ALA A 186 19.80 -23.98 30.34
CA ALA A 186 20.61 -22.93 30.96
C ALA A 186 22.08 -23.19 31.34
N ASP A 187 22.50 -24.43 31.42
CA ASP A 187 23.81 -24.89 31.87
C ASP A 187 24.77 -25.30 30.75
N VAL A 188 24.44 -25.00 29.50
CA VAL A 188 25.48 -25.07 28.47
C VAL A 188 26.37 -23.86 28.66
N GLU A 189 27.22 -23.99 29.64
CA GLU A 189 28.33 -23.08 29.85
C GLU A 189 29.10 -22.88 28.54
N PRO A 190 29.72 -21.72 28.32
CA PRO A 190 30.61 -21.50 27.19
C PRO A 190 31.64 -22.63 27.13
N GLY A 191 31.53 -23.46 26.10
CA GLY A 191 32.34 -24.66 25.95
C GLY A 191 31.67 -25.98 26.36
N GLY A 192 30.38 -25.95 26.73
CA GLY A 192 29.59 -27.15 26.99
C GLY A 192 29.54 -28.08 25.79
N ALA A 193 29.86 -29.32 26.01
CA ALA A 193 29.90 -30.36 24.97
C ALA A 193 28.54 -31.03 24.83
N VAL A 194 28.06 -31.15 23.62
CA VAL A 194 26.86 -31.92 23.30
C VAL A 194 27.32 -33.34 22.90
N VAL A 195 26.81 -34.35 23.62
CA VAL A 195 27.12 -35.73 23.27
C VAL A 195 26.34 -36.11 22.02
N CYS A 196 27.03 -36.47 20.97
CA CYS A 196 26.43 -36.99 19.77
C CYS A 196 25.83 -38.37 20.06
N ASP A 197 24.63 -38.63 19.63
CA ASP A 197 24.09 -39.98 19.59
C ASP A 197 24.88 -40.78 18.53
N ALA A 198 25.92 -41.44 19.00
CA ALA A 198 26.83 -42.19 18.13
C ALA A 198 26.12 -43.40 17.48
N THR A 199 24.97 -43.75 17.96
CA THR A 199 24.14 -44.82 17.36
C THR A 199 23.25 -44.30 16.24
N ARG A 200 23.17 -43.00 16.07
CA ARG A 200 22.33 -42.33 15.06
C ARG A 200 23.14 -42.08 13.80
N ALA A 201 23.16 -43.02 12.91
CA ALA A 201 23.76 -42.83 11.58
C ALA A 201 22.79 -42.18 10.62
N LEU A 202 23.33 -41.41 9.68
CA LEU A 202 22.56 -40.96 8.52
C LEU A 202 22.20 -42.16 7.65
N SER A 203 20.95 -42.13 7.19
CA SER A 203 20.46 -43.07 6.20
C SER A 203 21.42 -43.19 5.01
N GLY A 204 21.75 -44.40 4.65
CA GLY A 204 22.64 -44.66 3.54
C GLY A 204 24.11 -44.82 3.89
N LEU A 205 24.56 -44.33 5.03
CA LEU A 205 25.88 -44.58 5.56
C LEU A 205 25.87 -45.74 6.59
N ASP A 206 24.69 -45.99 7.16
CA ASP A 206 24.40 -47.12 8.05
C ASP A 206 23.85 -48.36 7.33
N GLY A 207 23.75 -48.33 5.99
CA GLY A 207 23.19 -49.40 5.19
C GLY A 207 21.68 -49.32 4.97
N SER A 208 20.99 -48.30 5.49
CA SER A 208 19.55 -48.11 5.24
C SER A 208 19.23 -47.56 3.85
N VAL A 209 20.25 -47.08 3.15
CA VAL A 209 20.19 -46.60 1.76
C VAL A 209 21.22 -47.41 0.95
N THR A 210 20.81 -47.91 -0.20
CA THR A 210 21.72 -48.52 -1.15
C THR A 210 22.66 -47.47 -1.72
N GLN A 211 23.94 -47.61 -1.53
CA GLN A 211 24.94 -46.67 -2.04
C GLN A 211 25.17 -46.83 -3.53
N LEU A 212 25.57 -45.71 -4.16
CA LEU A 212 25.97 -45.67 -5.55
C LEU A 212 27.24 -46.57 -5.78
N GLY A 213 27.27 -47.29 -6.88
CA GLY A 213 28.43 -48.05 -7.30
C GLY A 213 29.59 -47.21 -7.81
N GLY A 214 29.39 -45.93 -7.95
CA GLY A 214 30.32 -44.88 -8.41
C GLY A 214 29.65 -43.53 -8.39
N ASN A 215 30.34 -42.51 -8.88
CA ASN A 215 29.71 -41.16 -8.98
C ASN A 215 28.62 -41.17 -10.05
N ASP A 216 27.40 -40.80 -9.69
CA ASP A 216 26.26 -40.78 -10.62
C ASP A 216 25.28 -39.62 -10.30
N THR A 217 24.48 -39.24 -11.27
CA THR A 217 23.36 -38.39 -11.08
C THR A 217 22.12 -39.20 -10.64
N LEU A 218 21.24 -38.59 -9.91
CA LEU A 218 20.09 -39.26 -9.33
C LEU A 218 18.80 -38.93 -10.09
N ARG A 219 17.85 -39.85 -10.04
CA ARG A 219 16.55 -39.63 -10.61
C ARG A 219 15.45 -40.04 -9.63
N ALA A 220 14.38 -39.25 -9.60
CA ALA A 220 13.24 -39.49 -8.73
C ALA A 220 11.97 -39.78 -9.54
N VAL A 221 11.13 -40.68 -9.03
CA VAL A 221 9.83 -41.01 -9.61
C VAL A 221 8.83 -41.31 -8.49
N SER A 222 7.62 -40.88 -8.63
CA SER A 222 6.50 -41.29 -7.77
C SER A 222 5.72 -42.45 -8.41
N ALA A 223 5.15 -43.31 -7.59
CA ALA A 223 4.22 -44.35 -8.04
C ALA A 223 2.79 -43.80 -8.33
N ALA A 224 2.52 -42.50 -8.07
CA ALA A 224 1.26 -41.81 -8.30
C ALA A 224 1.48 -40.47 -9.03
N ALA A 225 0.40 -39.75 -9.31
CA ALA A 225 0.44 -38.48 -10.04
C ALA A 225 0.87 -37.28 -9.15
N ASP A 226 1.95 -37.43 -8.42
CA ASP A 226 2.55 -36.38 -7.59
C ASP A 226 3.36 -35.42 -8.49
N ILE A 227 2.78 -34.27 -8.85
CA ILE A 227 3.37 -33.31 -9.79
C ILE A 227 3.67 -31.94 -9.19
N THR A 228 3.24 -31.70 -7.95
CA THR A 228 3.48 -30.44 -7.21
C THR A 228 4.49 -30.61 -6.10
N GLN A 229 4.87 -31.84 -5.78
CA GLN A 229 5.78 -32.19 -4.69
C GLN A 229 7.23 -32.17 -5.19
N GLN A 230 8.15 -31.97 -4.25
CA GLN A 230 9.59 -31.99 -4.52
C GLN A 230 10.27 -32.99 -3.62
N ILE A 231 11.37 -33.52 -4.07
CA ILE A 231 12.31 -34.34 -3.26
C ILE A 231 13.63 -33.58 -3.11
N VAL A 232 14.09 -33.43 -1.88
CA VAL A 232 15.41 -32.88 -1.57
C VAL A 232 16.34 -34.04 -1.19
N ILE A 233 17.42 -34.18 -1.91
CA ILE A 233 18.40 -35.25 -1.76
C ILE A 233 19.60 -34.69 -1.02
N TYR A 234 20.10 -35.42 -0.04
CA TYR A 234 21.28 -35.09 0.75
C TYR A 234 22.39 -36.11 0.47
N GLY A 235 23.58 -35.63 0.22
CA GLY A 235 24.69 -36.52 -0.09
C GLY A 235 26.03 -35.80 -0.16
N LEU A 236 27.03 -36.53 -0.69
CA LEU A 236 28.37 -36.04 -0.94
C LEU A 236 28.63 -36.03 -2.45
N ASP A 237 29.39 -35.04 -2.91
CA ASP A 237 29.90 -34.99 -4.27
C ASP A 237 31.09 -35.91 -4.49
N ALA A 238 31.67 -35.90 -5.68
CA ALA A 238 32.85 -36.69 -6.03
C ALA A 238 34.11 -36.34 -5.22
N ALA A 239 34.19 -35.13 -4.68
CA ALA A 239 35.28 -34.68 -3.81
C ALA A 239 35.01 -34.99 -2.33
N GLY A 240 33.84 -35.57 -2.00
CA GLY A 240 33.41 -35.83 -0.64
C GLY A 240 32.88 -34.62 0.11
N ALA A 241 32.63 -33.51 -0.57
CA ALA A 241 31.95 -32.35 0.01
C ALA A 241 30.42 -32.58 0.09
N VAL A 242 29.79 -32.02 1.10
CA VAL A 242 28.33 -32.12 1.27
C VAL A 242 27.61 -31.31 0.19
N GLN A 243 26.60 -31.93 -0.41
CA GLN A 243 25.75 -31.27 -1.38
C GLN A 243 24.27 -31.66 -1.24
N THR A 244 23.39 -30.82 -1.75
CA THR A 244 21.95 -31.08 -1.82
C THR A 244 21.42 -30.78 -3.21
N GLU A 245 20.45 -31.57 -3.65
CA GLU A 245 19.71 -31.32 -4.88
C GLU A 245 18.22 -31.42 -4.64
N THR A 246 17.46 -30.50 -5.23
CA THR A 246 16.01 -30.52 -5.15
C THR A 246 15.43 -30.81 -6.52
N LEU A 247 14.61 -31.86 -6.64
CA LEU A 247 13.94 -32.26 -7.87
C LEU A 247 12.42 -32.11 -7.71
N SER A 248 11.78 -31.45 -8.65
CA SER A 248 10.31 -31.40 -8.72
C SER A 248 9.78 -32.70 -9.30
N LEU A 249 8.90 -33.40 -8.60
CA LEU A 249 8.31 -34.64 -9.07
C LEU A 249 7.39 -34.38 -10.29
N THR A 250 7.38 -35.30 -11.21
CA THR A 250 6.58 -35.27 -12.43
C THR A 250 5.60 -36.46 -12.50
N GLY A 251 5.19 -36.93 -11.33
CA GLY A 251 4.30 -38.09 -11.17
C GLY A 251 5.04 -39.40 -11.50
N THR A 252 4.45 -40.24 -12.32
CA THR A 252 4.99 -41.54 -12.72
C THR A 252 6.08 -41.45 -13.79
N THR A 253 6.44 -40.25 -14.24
CA THR A 253 7.56 -40.02 -15.15
C THR A 253 8.79 -39.68 -14.33
N PRO A 254 9.93 -40.36 -14.50
CA PRO A 254 11.15 -40.04 -13.76
C PRO A 254 11.69 -38.66 -14.10
N VAL A 255 12.11 -37.91 -13.07
CA VAL A 255 12.82 -36.64 -13.21
C VAL A 255 14.30 -36.88 -12.87
N ASN A 256 15.20 -36.40 -13.72
CA ASN A 256 16.63 -36.54 -13.55
C ASN A 256 17.22 -35.31 -12.87
N GLY A 257 18.13 -35.56 -11.92
CA GLY A 257 18.98 -34.55 -11.32
C GLY A 257 20.11 -34.12 -12.27
N THR A 258 20.80 -33.10 -11.84
CA THR A 258 21.92 -32.48 -12.55
C THR A 258 23.25 -32.63 -11.77
N LEU A 259 23.15 -32.79 -10.45
CA LEU A 259 24.30 -32.92 -9.58
C LEU A 259 24.78 -34.39 -9.50
N THR A 260 26.09 -34.57 -9.49
CA THR A 260 26.71 -35.89 -9.38
C THR A 260 27.02 -36.20 -7.92
N PHE A 261 26.46 -37.28 -7.41
CA PHE A 261 26.69 -37.78 -6.06
C PHE A 261 27.67 -38.91 -6.03
N SER A 262 28.56 -38.94 -5.04
CA SER A 262 29.39 -40.10 -4.69
C SER A 262 28.76 -40.95 -3.60
N LYS A 263 27.99 -40.34 -2.72
CA LYS A 263 27.21 -40.98 -1.66
C LYS A 263 25.88 -40.29 -1.45
N VAL A 264 24.85 -41.06 -1.12
CA VAL A 264 23.53 -40.57 -0.75
C VAL A 264 23.32 -40.79 0.74
N MET A 265 22.98 -39.78 1.46
CA MET A 265 22.73 -39.82 2.91
C MET A 265 21.25 -40.03 3.22
N GLY A 266 20.36 -39.56 2.37
CA GLY A 266 18.94 -39.67 2.52
C GLY A 266 18.21 -38.60 1.71
N ALA A 267 16.90 -38.61 1.79
CA ALA A 267 16.08 -37.63 1.10
C ALA A 267 14.83 -37.31 1.91
N ARG A 268 14.28 -36.13 1.64
CA ARG A 268 13.00 -35.71 2.18
C ARG A 268 12.06 -35.23 1.08
N ILE A 269 10.79 -35.26 1.36
CA ILE A 269 9.76 -34.75 0.47
C ILE A 269 9.34 -33.36 0.94
N ILE A 270 9.11 -32.48 -0.02
CA ILE A 270 8.41 -31.21 0.12
C ILE A 270 7.00 -31.41 -0.45
N GLY A 271 6.00 -31.23 0.39
CA GLY A 271 4.59 -31.58 0.10
C GLY A 271 4.24 -33.01 0.52
N THR A 272 2.98 -33.37 0.43
CA THR A 272 2.51 -34.73 0.75
C THR A 272 2.35 -35.54 -0.53
N THR A 273 2.99 -36.71 -0.60
CA THR A 273 2.89 -37.61 -1.75
C THR A 273 1.79 -38.63 -1.56
N VAL A 274 1.10 -38.96 -2.63
CA VAL A 274 0.09 -40.03 -2.67
C VAL A 274 0.76 -41.36 -3.05
N GLY A 275 1.83 -41.30 -3.81
CA GLY A 275 2.61 -42.44 -4.22
C GLY A 275 3.90 -42.63 -3.42
N ILE A 276 4.44 -43.87 -3.47
CA ILE A 276 5.79 -44.13 -3.00
C ILE A 276 6.77 -43.43 -3.93
N VAL A 277 7.66 -42.62 -3.39
CA VAL A 277 8.72 -41.97 -4.17
C VAL A 277 9.99 -42.84 -4.14
N THR A 278 10.45 -43.16 -5.31
CA THR A 278 11.69 -43.96 -5.52
C THR A 278 12.79 -43.05 -6.04
N LEU A 279 13.91 -43.05 -5.35
CA LEU A 279 15.15 -42.42 -5.82
C LEU A 279 16.07 -43.54 -6.35
N SER A 280 16.60 -43.37 -7.54
CA SER A 280 17.48 -44.34 -8.20
C SER A 280 18.65 -43.61 -8.87
N ASP A 281 19.67 -44.37 -9.20
CA ASP A 281 20.76 -43.93 -10.09
C ASP A 281 20.31 -43.92 -11.56
N THR A 282 21.21 -43.60 -12.47
CA THR A 282 20.95 -43.61 -13.93
C THR A 282 20.77 -45.00 -14.51
N THR A 283 21.26 -46.04 -13.84
CA THR A 283 21.11 -47.46 -14.22
C THR A 283 19.90 -48.18 -13.60
N PRO A 284 18.85 -47.48 -13.28
CA PRO A 284 17.72 -47.60 -12.39
C PRO A 284 17.86 -48.52 -11.15
N THR A 285 19.04 -48.53 -10.55
CA THR A 285 19.19 -49.17 -9.24
C THR A 285 18.52 -48.32 -8.17
N THR A 286 17.58 -48.87 -7.42
CA THR A 286 16.92 -48.18 -6.33
C THR A 286 17.90 -47.87 -5.21
N ILE A 287 18.07 -46.58 -4.93
CA ILE A 287 18.90 -46.06 -3.85
C ILE A 287 18.12 -46.04 -2.54
N LEU A 288 16.95 -45.45 -2.56
CA LEU A 288 16.04 -45.41 -1.44
C LEU A 288 14.56 -45.23 -1.90
N THR A 289 13.65 -45.50 -0.99
CA THR A 289 12.23 -45.22 -1.18
C THR A 289 11.71 -44.42 -0.02
N ILE A 290 10.77 -43.52 -0.31
CA ILE A 290 9.99 -42.80 0.69
C ILE A 290 8.55 -43.22 0.56
N ALA A 291 7.99 -43.74 1.64
CA ALA A 291 6.60 -44.21 1.65
C ALA A 291 5.62 -43.09 1.33
N ALA A 292 4.47 -43.41 0.75
CA ALA A 292 3.40 -42.46 0.51
C ALA A 292 3.04 -41.74 1.81
N GLY A 293 2.95 -40.41 1.74
CA GLY A 293 2.69 -39.55 2.90
C GLY A 293 3.83 -39.41 3.91
N ALA A 294 4.96 -40.12 3.73
CA ALA A 294 6.15 -39.93 4.57
C ALA A 294 6.95 -38.70 4.14
N ALA A 295 7.43 -37.93 5.11
CA ALA A 295 8.23 -36.75 4.84
C ALA A 295 9.71 -37.04 4.55
N THR A 296 10.24 -38.15 5.03
CA THR A 296 11.68 -38.48 4.92
C THR A 296 11.90 -39.93 4.58
N SER A 297 13.06 -40.21 4.02
CA SER A 297 13.58 -41.60 3.92
C SER A 297 13.86 -42.18 5.31
N SER A 298 13.86 -43.50 5.40
CA SER A 298 14.20 -44.18 6.64
C SER A 298 15.60 -43.74 7.13
N GLY A 299 15.73 -43.49 8.41
CA GLY A 299 17.01 -43.11 9.02
C GLY A 299 17.35 -41.59 8.96
N LEU A 300 16.74 -40.82 8.09
CA LEU A 300 16.92 -39.36 8.09
C LEU A 300 15.92 -38.74 9.07
N ALA A 301 16.37 -38.36 10.22
CA ALA A 301 15.56 -37.63 11.20
C ALA A 301 16.00 -36.15 11.23
N LEU A 302 15.05 -35.26 11.02
CA LEU A 302 15.24 -33.84 11.24
C LEU A 302 14.75 -33.55 12.65
N GLY A 303 15.57 -33.06 13.52
CA GLY A 303 15.14 -32.68 14.84
C GLY A 303 16.29 -32.55 15.83
N ALA A 304 16.26 -31.54 16.59
CA ALA A 304 17.11 -30.95 17.60
C ALA A 304 18.01 -29.84 17.07
N SER A 305 17.65 -28.62 17.34
CA SER A 305 18.51 -27.48 17.08
C SER A 305 19.32 -27.13 18.32
N ASN A 306 20.63 -27.16 18.17
CA ASN A 306 21.53 -26.53 19.09
C ASN A 306 21.95 -25.21 18.52
N TYR A 307 21.58 -24.13 19.18
CA TYR A 307 22.01 -22.83 18.76
C TYR A 307 23.48 -22.61 19.09
N VAL A 308 24.25 -22.22 18.12
CA VAL A 308 25.63 -21.85 18.28
C VAL A 308 25.78 -20.42 17.80
N ALA A 309 26.15 -19.51 18.68
CA ALA A 309 26.31 -18.12 18.31
C ALA A 309 27.47 -17.95 17.33
N ASN A 310 27.18 -18.14 16.04
CA ASN A 310 28.05 -17.71 14.96
C ASN A 310 29.48 -18.25 15.08
N THR A 311 29.60 -19.57 15.21
CA THR A 311 30.89 -20.19 15.46
C THR A 311 31.05 -21.45 14.62
N THR A 312 32.32 -21.87 14.43
CA THR A 312 32.70 -23.18 13.94
C THR A 312 32.49 -24.22 15.04
N LEU A 313 32.26 -25.46 14.63
CA LEU A 313 32.06 -26.56 15.55
C LEU A 313 33.32 -27.44 15.63
N GLY A 314 33.62 -27.86 16.83
CA GLY A 314 34.61 -28.89 17.07
C GLY A 314 33.94 -30.25 17.38
N VAL A 315 34.37 -31.31 16.79
CA VAL A 315 33.94 -32.67 17.13
C VAL A 315 35.12 -33.52 17.61
N ILE A 316 34.88 -34.29 18.62
CA ILE A 316 35.92 -35.18 19.22
C ILE A 316 35.29 -36.51 19.63
N ALA A 317 36.01 -37.60 19.46
CA ALA A 317 35.62 -38.87 20.02
C ALA A 317 36.44 -39.17 21.32
N ASP A 318 35.89 -39.98 22.20
CA ASP A 318 36.57 -40.40 23.45
C ASP A 318 37.70 -41.44 23.21
N GLY A 319 37.97 -41.75 21.97
CA GLY A 319 39.05 -42.66 21.56
C GLY A 319 39.18 -42.75 20.05
N ALA A 320 39.96 -43.70 19.56
CA ALA A 320 40.26 -43.83 18.13
C ALA A 320 38.97 -44.04 17.30
N SER A 321 38.66 -43.09 16.47
CA SER A 321 37.57 -43.13 15.46
C SER A 321 37.99 -42.33 14.24
N THR A 322 37.62 -42.80 13.05
CA THR A 322 37.81 -42.12 11.76
C THR A 322 36.51 -41.93 11.03
N LYS A 323 35.40 -42.02 11.79
CA LYS A 323 34.05 -41.86 11.24
C LYS A 323 33.76 -40.39 10.94
N ASP A 324 32.87 -40.17 10.03
CA ASP A 324 32.40 -38.84 9.68
C ASP A 324 31.25 -38.42 10.57
N VAL A 325 31.28 -37.14 10.98
CA VAL A 325 30.17 -36.46 11.61
C VAL A 325 29.62 -35.43 10.61
N VAL A 326 28.35 -35.47 10.34
CA VAL A 326 27.69 -34.51 9.47
C VAL A 326 26.80 -33.58 10.31
N VAL A 327 27.01 -32.29 10.15
CA VAL A 327 26.26 -31.25 10.83
C VAL A 327 25.45 -30.48 9.79
N VAL A 328 24.18 -30.27 10.07
CA VAL A 328 23.27 -29.46 9.26
C VAL A 328 22.72 -28.35 10.12
N GLY A 329 22.80 -27.13 9.61
CA GLY A 329 22.33 -25.95 10.35
C GLY A 329 22.19 -24.74 9.46
N LYS A 330 22.11 -23.55 10.07
CA LYS A 330 22.06 -22.28 9.37
C LYS A 330 23.35 -21.50 9.53
N SER A 331 23.72 -20.80 8.47
CA SER A 331 24.75 -19.78 8.50
C SER A 331 24.25 -18.53 9.25
N THR A 332 25.16 -17.59 9.47
CA THR A 332 24.85 -16.26 10.03
C THR A 332 23.87 -15.44 9.21
N THR A 333 23.72 -15.77 7.94
CA THR A 333 22.75 -15.14 7.02
C THR A 333 21.43 -15.91 6.93
N GLY A 334 21.25 -16.93 7.79
CA GLY A 334 20.03 -17.75 7.82
C GLY A 334 19.95 -18.83 6.73
N VAL A 335 20.98 -18.96 5.91
CA VAL A 335 21.01 -19.94 4.82
C VAL A 335 21.39 -21.33 5.37
N PHE A 336 20.66 -22.36 4.96
CA PHE A 336 20.99 -23.76 5.31
C PHE A 336 22.32 -24.19 4.72
N GLN A 337 23.12 -24.80 5.56
CA GLN A 337 24.40 -25.36 5.16
C GLN A 337 24.66 -26.71 5.86
N MET A 338 25.52 -27.50 5.28
CA MET A 338 25.99 -28.76 5.86
C MET A 338 27.52 -28.75 5.91
N GLU A 339 28.06 -29.38 6.94
CA GLU A 339 29.51 -29.64 7.04
C GLU A 339 29.75 -31.05 7.47
N LYS A 340 30.75 -31.67 6.83
CA LYS A 340 31.23 -32.98 7.19
C LYS A 340 32.58 -32.87 7.90
N LEU A 341 32.68 -33.42 9.09
CA LEU A 341 33.89 -33.46 9.91
C LEU A 341 34.32 -34.89 10.12
N THR A 342 35.49 -35.25 9.64
CA THR A 342 36.04 -36.62 9.81
C THR A 342 36.80 -36.69 11.12
N LEU A 343 36.35 -37.54 12.04
CA LEU A 343 37.01 -37.76 13.32
C LEU A 343 38.45 -38.25 13.14
N THR A 344 39.34 -37.75 13.99
CA THR A 344 40.76 -38.14 14.02
C THR A 344 41.16 -38.82 15.33
N GLY A 345 40.19 -39.46 15.98
CA GLY A 345 40.36 -40.08 17.28
C GLY A 345 40.04 -39.12 18.43
N ALA A 346 40.86 -39.17 19.46
CA ALA A 346 40.70 -38.32 20.65
C ALA A 346 41.25 -36.88 20.48
N VAL A 347 41.45 -36.44 19.24
CA VAL A 347 41.84 -35.07 18.92
C VAL A 347 40.63 -34.36 18.30
N ALA A 348 40.31 -33.16 18.79
CA ALA A 348 39.20 -32.41 18.26
C ALA A 348 39.45 -31.97 16.80
N VAL A 349 38.47 -32.19 15.95
CA VAL A 349 38.43 -31.70 14.57
C VAL A 349 37.52 -30.50 14.52
N VAL A 350 38.06 -29.37 14.13
CA VAL A 350 37.29 -28.10 14.04
C VAL A 350 36.86 -27.87 12.60
N GLY A 351 35.60 -27.59 12.42
CA GLY A 351 35.00 -27.23 11.12
C GLY A 351 35.38 -25.83 10.66
N VAL A 352 35.02 -25.52 9.44
CA VAL A 352 35.25 -24.22 8.82
C VAL A 352 33.93 -23.42 8.63
N ALA A 353 32.80 -24.12 8.63
CA ALA A 353 31.48 -23.48 8.48
C ALA A 353 31.05 -22.83 9.79
N ASN A 354 30.68 -21.56 9.71
CA ASN A 354 30.11 -20.84 10.84
C ASN A 354 28.60 -21.09 10.91
N PHE A 355 28.14 -21.70 11.98
CA PHE A 355 26.76 -21.96 12.26
C PHE A 355 26.19 -20.90 13.22
N SER A 356 25.05 -20.34 12.91
CA SER A 356 24.20 -19.58 13.85
C SER A 356 23.21 -20.50 14.56
N GLU A 357 22.91 -21.65 13.97
CA GLU A 357 21.97 -22.63 14.48
C GLU A 357 22.36 -24.01 13.94
N ILE A 358 22.33 -25.04 14.79
CA ILE A 358 22.48 -26.43 14.36
C ILE A 358 21.11 -27.08 14.48
N ASN A 359 20.62 -27.58 13.39
CA ASN A 359 19.31 -28.21 13.31
C ASN A 359 19.39 -29.72 13.40
N TYR A 360 20.54 -30.30 12.96
CA TYR A 360 20.70 -31.73 12.88
C TYR A 360 22.19 -32.06 12.83
N TRP A 361 22.55 -33.16 13.44
CA TRP A 361 23.86 -33.75 13.30
C TRP A 361 23.80 -35.26 13.51
N ALA A 362 24.61 -36.00 12.82
CA ALA A 362 24.64 -37.43 12.90
C ALA A 362 26.01 -37.95 12.49
N MET A 363 26.26 -39.17 12.90
CA MET A 363 27.42 -39.90 12.40
C MET A 363 27.24 -40.28 10.93
N GLY A 364 28.25 -40.10 10.14
CA GLY A 364 28.26 -40.58 8.76
C GLY A 364 28.27 -42.13 8.63
N ASP A 365 28.57 -42.80 9.72
CA ASP A 365 28.54 -44.27 9.87
C ASP A 365 28.37 -44.57 11.37
N VAL A 366 27.87 -45.75 11.71
CA VAL A 366 27.64 -46.13 13.10
C VAL A 366 28.96 -46.22 13.88
N GLU A 367 29.01 -45.55 15.02
CA GLU A 367 30.11 -45.61 15.98
C GLU A 367 29.60 -46.13 17.32
N SER A 368 29.48 -47.44 17.42
CA SER A 368 28.89 -48.11 18.59
C SER A 368 29.81 -48.23 19.81
N ALA A 369 31.11 -47.98 19.61
CA ALA A 369 32.12 -48.21 20.64
C ALA A 369 32.65 -46.93 21.28
N ARG A 370 32.17 -45.76 20.85
CA ARG A 370 32.72 -44.47 21.25
C ARG A 370 31.65 -43.45 21.51
N THR A 371 31.93 -42.57 22.45
CA THR A 371 31.16 -41.35 22.62
C THR A 371 31.73 -40.25 21.74
N VAL A 372 30.91 -39.65 20.92
CA VAL A 372 31.31 -38.52 20.08
C VAL A 372 30.67 -37.26 20.64
N THR A 373 31.46 -36.23 20.82
CA THR A 373 31.03 -34.96 21.42
C THR A 373 31.27 -33.85 20.40
N ALA A 374 30.26 -33.00 20.20
CA ALA A 374 30.38 -31.77 19.45
C ALA A 374 30.35 -30.56 20.41
N SER A 375 31.23 -29.61 20.22
CA SER A 375 31.31 -28.40 21.02
C SER A 375 31.52 -27.17 20.15
N ALA A 376 31.08 -26.03 20.60
CA ALA A 376 31.49 -24.75 20.04
C ALA A 376 33.00 -24.56 20.32
N GLU A 377 33.71 -23.90 19.41
CA GLU A 377 35.13 -23.61 19.58
C GLU A 377 35.39 -22.88 20.93
N ALA A 378 36.37 -23.34 21.66
CA ALA A 378 36.66 -22.86 23.01
C ALA A 378 36.82 -21.34 23.06
N GLY A 379 36.08 -20.70 23.95
CA GLY A 379 36.18 -19.28 24.26
C GLY A 379 35.03 -18.40 23.71
N ARG A 380 34.03 -18.97 23.04
CA ARG A 380 32.83 -18.21 22.62
C ARG A 380 31.65 -18.42 23.57
N THR A 381 31.03 -17.33 23.93
CA THR A 381 29.81 -17.33 24.76
C THR A 381 28.62 -17.79 23.91
N VAL A 382 28.02 -18.88 24.29
CA VAL A 382 26.76 -19.35 23.71
C VAL A 382 25.63 -18.59 24.44
N PRO A 383 24.72 -17.92 23.72
CA PRO A 383 23.60 -17.25 24.39
C PRO A 383 22.77 -18.24 25.21
N ALA A 384 22.34 -17.81 26.39
CA ALA A 384 21.72 -18.67 27.41
C ALA A 384 20.35 -19.25 27.03
N VAL A 385 19.74 -18.89 25.92
CA VAL A 385 18.39 -19.32 25.54
C VAL A 385 18.44 -20.01 24.17
N GLN A 386 18.64 -21.31 24.20
CA GLN A 386 19.02 -22.02 22.98
C GLN A 386 17.95 -23.00 22.47
N ASN A 387 17.15 -23.52 23.37
CA ASN A 387 16.19 -24.59 23.09
C ASN A 387 14.78 -24.18 23.51
N THR A 388 14.39 -22.97 23.17
CA THR A 388 13.04 -22.51 23.45
C THR A 388 12.12 -22.76 22.27
N LEU A 389 10.83 -22.76 22.50
CA LEU A 389 9.80 -22.79 21.46
C LEU A 389 10.01 -21.69 20.43
N GLN A 390 10.60 -20.54 20.82
CA GLN A 390 10.99 -19.50 19.88
C GLN A 390 11.98 -20.03 18.82
N LYS A 391 12.98 -20.82 19.20
CA LYS A 391 13.94 -21.38 18.26
C LYS A 391 13.31 -22.39 17.31
N VAL A 392 12.36 -23.16 17.79
CA VAL A 392 11.57 -24.06 16.94
C VAL A 392 10.75 -23.23 15.94
N SER A 393 10.09 -22.19 16.41
CA SER A 393 9.33 -21.28 15.57
C SER A 393 10.23 -20.59 14.52
N ASP A 394 11.35 -20.02 14.94
CA ASP A 394 12.29 -19.33 14.04
C ASP A 394 12.86 -20.28 12.97
N TYR A 395 13.15 -21.53 13.37
CA TYR A 395 13.59 -22.54 12.43
C TYR A 395 12.56 -22.83 11.35
N TYR A 396 11.30 -23.02 11.75
CA TYR A 396 10.21 -23.27 10.81
C TYR A 396 9.98 -22.08 9.90
N ASN A 397 9.85 -20.92 10.46
CA ASN A 397 9.59 -19.70 9.71
C ASN A 397 10.69 -19.44 8.67
N SER A 398 11.95 -19.60 9.05
CA SER A 398 13.06 -19.38 8.11
C SER A 398 13.19 -20.44 7.02
N LYS A 399 12.69 -21.64 7.26
CA LYS A 399 12.81 -22.75 6.31
C LYS A 399 11.65 -22.87 5.36
N PHE A 400 10.46 -22.45 5.77
CA PHE A 400 9.21 -22.78 5.09
C PHE A 400 8.36 -21.57 4.71
N GLU A 401 8.66 -20.39 5.25
CA GLU A 401 7.92 -19.17 5.03
C GLU A 401 7.74 -18.83 3.54
N SER A 402 8.76 -19.06 2.73
CA SER A 402 8.73 -18.70 1.31
C SER A 402 8.12 -19.75 0.38
N SER A 403 7.92 -20.99 0.86
CA SER A 403 7.55 -22.10 -0.03
C SER A 403 6.21 -22.74 0.24
N ALA A 404 5.62 -22.51 1.41
CA ALA A 404 4.42 -23.22 1.84
C ALA A 404 3.32 -22.34 2.42
N GLY A 405 3.53 -21.04 2.54
CA GLY A 405 2.57 -20.14 3.20
C GLY A 405 2.33 -20.49 4.67
N PHE A 406 3.26 -21.21 5.30
CA PHE A 406 3.16 -21.65 6.68
C PHE A 406 4.07 -20.80 7.57
N VAL A 407 3.49 -20.18 8.59
CA VAL A 407 4.24 -19.45 9.60
C VAL A 407 3.99 -20.06 10.96
N CYS A 408 5.07 -20.51 11.61
CA CYS A 408 4.99 -20.97 12.99
C CYS A 408 5.02 -19.78 13.93
N VAL A 409 3.93 -19.54 14.65
CA VAL A 409 3.82 -18.44 15.60
C VAL A 409 3.54 -18.99 16.97
N LEU A 410 4.32 -18.50 17.93
CA LEU A 410 4.15 -18.78 19.35
C LEU A 410 3.71 -17.51 20.05
N THR A 411 2.85 -17.65 21.05
CA THR A 411 2.53 -16.50 21.90
C THR A 411 3.75 -16.05 22.68
N THR A 412 3.81 -14.76 22.99
CA THR A 412 4.91 -14.20 23.77
C THR A 412 5.15 -14.93 25.09
N ALA A 413 4.09 -15.43 25.72
CA ALA A 413 4.17 -16.20 26.95
C ALA A 413 4.85 -17.58 26.80
N LEU A 414 4.85 -18.12 25.58
CA LEU A 414 5.42 -19.45 25.29
C LEU A 414 6.84 -19.39 24.74
N LEU A 415 7.30 -18.22 24.31
CA LEU A 415 8.59 -18.04 23.62
C LEU A 415 9.80 -18.50 24.44
N SER A 416 9.72 -18.43 25.75
CA SER A 416 10.76 -18.80 26.70
C SER A 416 10.61 -20.23 27.25
N LEU A 417 9.53 -20.94 26.90
CA LEU A 417 9.31 -22.28 27.40
C LEU A 417 10.25 -23.29 26.74
N ASP A 418 10.61 -24.30 27.51
CA ASP A 418 11.33 -25.47 27.02
C ASP A 418 10.45 -26.24 26.00
N PRO A 419 10.98 -26.67 24.86
CA PRO A 419 10.29 -27.53 23.89
C PRO A 419 9.69 -28.82 24.49
N VAL A 420 10.17 -29.25 25.63
CA VAL A 420 9.57 -30.35 26.40
C VAL A 420 8.10 -30.15 26.70
N ASN A 421 7.67 -28.90 26.82
CA ASN A 421 6.27 -28.55 27.09
C ASN A 421 5.37 -28.68 25.84
N LEU A 422 5.92 -28.97 24.67
CA LEU A 422 5.16 -29.37 23.49
C LEU A 422 4.67 -30.82 23.56
N ASP A 423 5.18 -31.61 24.48
CA ASP A 423 4.73 -32.99 24.69
C ASP A 423 3.48 -33.02 25.56
N VAL A 424 2.34 -32.98 24.94
CA VAL A 424 1.03 -33.03 25.62
C VAL A 424 0.54 -34.44 25.88
N THR A 425 1.16 -35.47 25.26
CA THR A 425 0.55 -36.78 25.17
C THR A 425 1.26 -37.90 25.92
N THR A 426 2.55 -37.80 26.19
CA THR A 426 3.30 -38.97 26.64
C THR A 426 4.13 -38.81 27.91
N GLY A 427 4.15 -37.62 28.53
CA GLY A 427 5.03 -37.40 29.67
C GLY A 427 6.54 -37.52 29.27
N ALA A 428 7.42 -37.27 30.17
CA ALA A 428 8.84 -37.16 29.92
C ALA A 428 9.38 -38.27 29.03
N GLY A 429 9.68 -37.96 27.76
CA GLY A 429 10.42 -38.84 26.85
C GLY A 429 9.71 -39.37 25.62
N GLY A 430 8.49 -38.90 25.32
CA GLY A 430 7.77 -39.32 24.11
C GLY A 430 8.12 -38.49 22.88
N ALA A 431 7.83 -39.05 21.71
CA ALA A 431 7.84 -38.29 20.47
C ALA A 431 6.65 -37.32 20.47
N VAL A 432 6.91 -36.03 20.36
CA VAL A 432 5.88 -35.04 20.16
C VAL A 432 5.69 -34.85 18.66
N SER A 433 4.49 -35.15 18.18
CA SER A 433 4.06 -34.66 16.89
C SER A 433 3.58 -33.23 17.10
N CYS A 434 4.42 -32.24 16.83
CA CYS A 434 4.00 -30.84 16.85
C CYS A 434 2.91 -30.57 15.81
N LEU A 435 2.71 -31.50 14.90
CA LEU A 435 1.85 -31.40 13.75
C LEU A 435 1.22 -32.79 13.51
N ASP A 436 0.07 -33.03 14.11
CA ASP A 436 -0.72 -34.20 13.73
C ASP A 436 -1.48 -33.85 12.45
N PRO A 437 -1.21 -34.53 11.34
CA PRO A 437 -1.97 -34.33 10.11
C PRO A 437 -3.48 -34.58 10.27
N ALA A 438 -3.88 -35.26 11.31
CA ALA A 438 -5.27 -35.51 11.60
C ALA A 438 -5.96 -34.41 12.42
N ASP A 439 -5.20 -33.45 12.97
CA ASP A 439 -5.76 -32.33 13.71
C ASP A 439 -5.80 -31.06 12.85
N PRO A 440 -7.00 -30.64 12.38
CA PRO A 440 -7.14 -29.41 11.58
C PRO A 440 -6.63 -28.17 12.28
N ALA A 441 -6.61 -28.15 13.62
CA ALA A 441 -6.17 -27.01 14.40
C ALA A 441 -4.67 -26.67 14.19
N PHE A 442 -3.86 -27.64 13.81
CA PHE A 442 -2.44 -27.41 13.49
C PHE A 442 -2.21 -26.90 12.08
N TYR A 443 -3.17 -27.08 11.18
CA TYR A 443 -3.02 -26.74 9.77
C TYR A 443 -3.45 -25.32 9.45
N ALA A 444 -4.40 -24.77 10.18
CA ALA A 444 -4.84 -23.41 10.00
C ALA A 444 -4.40 -22.59 11.21
N ASP A 445 -3.15 -22.25 11.22
CA ASP A 445 -2.61 -21.25 12.13
C ASP A 445 -3.36 -19.91 11.97
N ALA A 446 -3.53 -19.19 13.06
CA ALA A 446 -4.07 -17.84 13.03
C ALA A 446 -3.35 -16.93 12.01
N TYR A 447 -2.08 -17.17 11.78
CA TYR A 447 -1.27 -16.45 10.80
C TYR A 447 -1.68 -16.70 9.35
N LEU A 448 -2.00 -17.93 8.99
CA LEU A 448 -2.47 -18.23 7.64
C LEU A 448 -3.81 -17.57 7.34
N VAL A 449 -4.68 -17.49 8.35
CA VAL A 449 -5.93 -16.76 8.24
C VAL A 449 -5.68 -15.26 8.09
N VAL A 450 -4.78 -14.68 8.90
CA VAL A 450 -4.38 -13.28 8.80
C VAL A 450 -3.76 -12.98 7.45
N ASP A 451 -2.82 -13.82 7.01
CA ASP A 451 -2.12 -13.65 5.73
C ASP A 451 -3.09 -13.73 4.54
N TRP A 452 -3.97 -14.72 4.56
CA TRP A 452 -4.98 -14.82 3.51
C TRP A 452 -5.91 -13.61 3.49
N ILE A 453 -6.43 -13.18 4.63
CA ILE A 453 -7.30 -12.00 4.73
C ILE A 453 -6.55 -10.76 4.22
N THR A 454 -5.32 -10.55 4.65
CA THR A 454 -4.51 -9.39 4.27
C THR A 454 -4.27 -9.32 2.76
N ASN A 455 -4.05 -10.46 2.11
CA ASN A 455 -3.71 -10.50 0.69
C ASN A 455 -4.93 -10.61 -0.24
N ASN A 456 -6.08 -11.06 0.25
CA ASN A 456 -7.22 -11.40 -0.60
C ASN A 456 -8.52 -10.70 -0.23
N SER A 457 -8.73 -10.33 1.04
CA SER A 457 -9.98 -9.69 1.45
C SER A 457 -9.99 -8.20 1.15
N GLN A 458 -11.11 -7.73 0.61
CA GLN A 458 -11.43 -6.31 0.47
C GLN A 458 -12.45 -5.84 1.53
N LEU A 459 -13.05 -6.77 2.27
CA LEU A 459 -14.11 -6.51 3.24
C LEU A 459 -13.57 -6.28 4.64
N ILE A 460 -12.52 -7.03 5.04
CA ILE A 460 -11.95 -6.96 6.38
C ILE A 460 -10.42 -7.00 6.36
N THR A 461 -9.83 -6.55 7.45
CA THR A 461 -8.44 -6.78 7.82
C THR A 461 -8.39 -7.63 9.08
N ALA A 462 -7.31 -8.35 9.30
CA ALA A 462 -7.14 -9.18 10.45
C ALA A 462 -5.80 -8.95 11.14
N ALA A 463 -5.79 -9.04 12.44
CA ALA A 463 -4.58 -9.02 13.24
C ALA A 463 -4.63 -10.15 14.27
N LYS A 464 -3.48 -10.76 14.53
CA LYS A 464 -3.36 -11.75 15.58
C LYS A 464 -3.34 -11.07 16.95
N THR A 465 -4.10 -11.57 17.92
CA THR A 465 -4.05 -11.04 19.29
C THR A 465 -2.70 -11.35 19.94
N THR A 466 -2.22 -10.47 20.79
CA THR A 466 -0.91 -10.61 21.46
C THR A 466 -0.88 -11.76 22.47
N SER A 467 -2.04 -12.23 22.94
CA SER A 467 -2.17 -13.31 23.92
C SER A 467 -2.55 -14.67 23.32
N ALA A 468 -2.54 -14.78 21.97
CA ALA A 468 -3.03 -15.99 21.32
C ALA A 468 -2.07 -17.18 21.48
N VAL A 469 -2.57 -18.29 22.00
CA VAL A 469 -1.96 -19.59 21.81
C VAL A 469 -2.24 -20.04 20.37
N GLY A 470 -1.23 -20.54 19.67
CA GLY A 470 -1.34 -20.93 18.25
C GLY A 470 -2.48 -21.91 18.00
N GLY A 471 -2.89 -22.01 16.76
CA GLY A 471 -3.97 -22.86 16.28
C GLY A 471 -4.97 -22.11 15.42
N ALA A 472 -5.83 -22.85 14.74
CA ALA A 472 -6.90 -22.31 13.93
C ALA A 472 -8.02 -21.69 14.77
N PRO A 473 -8.76 -20.72 14.23
CA PRO A 473 -10.04 -20.35 14.82
C PRO A 473 -10.99 -21.56 14.82
N SER A 474 -11.73 -21.69 15.90
CA SER A 474 -12.74 -22.75 16.01
C SER A 474 -13.85 -22.55 14.98
N VAL A 475 -14.43 -23.65 14.53
CA VAL A 475 -15.63 -23.63 13.67
C VAL A 475 -16.73 -22.83 14.37
N THR A 476 -17.31 -21.85 13.66
CA THR A 476 -18.38 -21.03 14.16
C THR A 476 -19.72 -21.75 14.03
N THR A 477 -20.57 -21.64 15.01
CA THR A 477 -21.92 -22.25 14.98
C THR A 477 -22.93 -21.40 14.23
N SER A 478 -22.60 -20.12 14.01
CA SER A 478 -23.40 -19.15 13.28
C SER A 478 -22.42 -18.04 12.77
N PRO A 479 -22.83 -17.27 11.76
CA PRO A 479 -22.03 -16.13 11.30
C PRO A 479 -21.68 -15.18 12.44
N VAL A 480 -20.41 -14.78 12.50
CA VAL A 480 -19.90 -13.80 13.47
C VAL A 480 -19.94 -12.44 12.80
N TYR A 481 -20.91 -11.62 13.17
CA TYR A 481 -21.03 -10.25 12.66
C TYR A 481 -20.02 -9.31 13.32
N LEU A 482 -19.44 -8.43 12.52
CA LEU A 482 -18.67 -7.33 13.04
C LEU A 482 -19.59 -6.34 13.77
N THR A 483 -19.10 -5.66 14.79
CA THR A 483 -19.88 -4.72 15.60
C THR A 483 -19.08 -3.46 15.89
N GLY A 484 -19.78 -2.37 16.30
CA GLY A 484 -19.13 -1.13 16.73
C GLY A 484 -18.84 -0.13 15.61
N GLY A 485 -19.23 -0.42 14.38
CA GLY A 485 -19.21 0.56 13.31
C GLY A 485 -20.27 1.64 13.54
N ILE A 486 -19.85 2.91 13.50
CA ILE A 486 -20.72 4.06 13.75
C ILE A 486 -20.42 5.13 12.70
N GLU A 487 -21.49 5.81 12.21
CA GLU A 487 -21.39 7.08 11.51
C GLU A 487 -21.68 8.20 12.50
N GLY A 488 -20.74 9.09 12.68
CA GLY A 488 -20.88 10.28 13.50
C GLY A 488 -21.42 11.48 12.70
N THR A 489 -21.79 12.52 13.43
CA THR A 489 -22.16 13.82 12.85
C THR A 489 -20.95 14.73 12.77
N ALA A 490 -20.76 15.40 11.64
CA ALA A 490 -19.67 16.34 11.45
C ALA A 490 -19.81 17.55 12.38
N THR A 491 -18.75 17.90 13.06
CA THR A 491 -18.65 19.12 13.89
C THR A 491 -17.79 20.17 13.19
N THR A 492 -17.84 21.40 13.66
CA THR A 492 -16.96 22.49 13.16
C THR A 492 -15.47 22.11 13.27
N THR A 493 -15.10 21.35 14.29
CA THR A 493 -13.72 20.84 14.45
C THR A 493 -13.33 19.86 13.35
N ASP A 494 -14.25 19.01 12.91
CA ASP A 494 -13.98 18.04 11.84
C ASP A 494 -13.75 18.76 10.51
N TRP A 495 -14.54 19.79 10.21
CA TRP A 495 -14.32 20.68 9.07
C TRP A 495 -12.97 21.39 9.15
N GLN A 496 -12.59 21.91 10.33
CA GLN A 496 -11.28 22.55 10.54
C GLN A 496 -10.14 21.55 10.29
N ASN A 497 -10.27 20.32 10.75
CA ASN A 497 -9.29 19.27 10.52
C ASN A 497 -9.17 18.92 9.03
N ALA A 498 -10.29 18.88 8.31
CA ALA A 498 -10.30 18.67 6.87
C ALA A 498 -9.55 19.78 6.12
N TYR A 499 -9.80 21.06 6.44
CA TYR A 499 -9.05 22.16 5.84
C TYR A 499 -7.56 22.16 6.25
N ASN A 500 -7.23 21.77 7.47
CA ASN A 500 -5.83 21.62 7.88
C ASN A 500 -5.10 20.51 7.08
N LEU A 501 -5.77 19.40 6.88
CA LEU A 501 -5.23 18.32 6.04
C LEU A 501 -5.11 18.75 4.58
N LEU A 502 -6.09 19.50 4.06
CA LEU A 502 -6.10 20.02 2.69
C LEU A 502 -4.95 20.99 2.40
N LYS A 503 -4.32 21.60 3.41
CA LYS A 503 -3.09 22.41 3.23
C LYS A 503 -1.93 21.59 2.66
N THR A 504 -1.89 20.30 2.94
CA THR A 504 -0.82 19.41 2.48
C THR A 504 -0.94 19.02 1.02
N VAL A 505 -2.15 19.07 0.45
CA VAL A 505 -2.48 18.62 -0.90
C VAL A 505 -2.58 19.81 -1.86
N PHE A 506 -2.17 19.61 -3.11
CA PHE A 506 -2.40 20.57 -4.19
C PHE A 506 -3.79 20.33 -4.80
N VAL A 507 -4.59 21.38 -4.87
CA VAL A 507 -5.88 21.40 -5.56
C VAL A 507 -6.10 22.79 -6.15
N ASN A 508 -6.89 22.90 -7.22
CA ASN A 508 -7.18 24.17 -7.86
C ASN A 508 -8.43 24.84 -7.28
N THR A 509 -9.44 24.03 -6.93
CA THR A 509 -10.74 24.53 -6.48
C THR A 509 -11.24 23.73 -5.28
N CYS A 510 -11.92 24.36 -4.33
CA CYS A 510 -12.49 23.76 -3.13
C CYS A 510 -13.99 23.96 -3.07
N VAL A 511 -14.75 22.92 -2.70
CA VAL A 511 -16.22 22.98 -2.53
C VAL A 511 -16.62 22.27 -1.23
N PRO A 512 -17.16 22.97 -0.24
CA PRO A 512 -17.76 22.34 0.93
C PRO A 512 -19.21 21.96 0.62
N LEU A 513 -19.60 20.76 0.93
CA LEU A 513 -20.96 20.25 0.78
C LEU A 513 -21.81 20.61 2.01
N THR A 514 -21.93 21.89 2.26
CA THR A 514 -22.75 22.45 3.34
C THR A 514 -23.18 23.87 3.00
N GLY A 515 -24.32 24.29 3.53
CA GLY A 515 -24.79 25.69 3.46
C GLY A 515 -24.45 26.53 4.69
N ASP A 516 -23.66 25.98 5.63
CA ASP A 516 -23.33 26.65 6.89
C ASP A 516 -22.37 27.84 6.66
N PRO A 517 -22.79 29.08 6.96
CA PRO A 517 -21.94 30.26 6.79
C PRO A 517 -20.63 30.21 7.58
N ALA A 518 -20.58 29.50 8.74
CA ALA A 518 -19.38 29.38 9.53
C ALA A 518 -18.33 28.55 8.79
N ILE A 519 -18.76 27.52 8.09
CA ILE A 519 -17.85 26.67 7.26
C ILE A 519 -17.43 27.43 6.00
N HIS A 520 -18.32 28.23 5.40
CA HIS A 520 -17.96 29.11 4.27
C HIS A 520 -16.87 30.11 4.65
N ALA A 521 -16.99 30.75 5.83
CA ALA A 521 -15.97 31.66 6.35
C ALA A 521 -14.65 30.94 6.64
N MET A 522 -14.72 29.69 7.13
CA MET A 522 -13.54 28.84 7.35
C MET A 522 -12.85 28.48 6.02
N GLN A 523 -13.62 28.16 4.98
CA GLN A 523 -13.08 27.96 3.63
C GLN A 523 -12.39 29.22 3.13
N ASP A 524 -13.03 30.37 3.22
CA ASP A 524 -12.46 31.63 2.74
C ASP A 524 -11.14 31.97 3.45
N ALA A 525 -11.07 31.78 4.77
CA ALA A 525 -9.83 31.93 5.53
C ALA A 525 -8.74 30.93 5.06
N HIS A 526 -9.13 29.70 4.74
CA HIS A 526 -8.23 28.70 4.17
C HIS A 526 -7.71 29.14 2.79
N LEU A 527 -8.57 29.62 1.91
CA LEU A 527 -8.19 30.10 0.57
C LEU A 527 -7.25 31.30 0.66
N ALA A 528 -7.55 32.27 1.49
CA ALA A 528 -6.68 33.43 1.72
C ALA A 528 -5.29 33.01 2.24
N TYR A 529 -5.25 32.05 3.17
CA TYR A 529 -3.97 31.48 3.64
C TYR A 529 -3.19 30.78 2.52
N MET A 530 -3.87 29.95 1.73
CA MET A 530 -3.23 29.15 0.67
C MET A 530 -2.75 30.01 -0.49
N CYS A 531 -3.48 31.07 -0.86
CA CYS A 531 -3.07 32.04 -1.88
C CYS A 531 -2.00 33.03 -1.39
N GLY A 532 -1.62 32.96 -0.12
CA GLY A 532 -0.55 33.75 0.49
C GLY A 532 0.58 32.89 1.01
N VAL A 533 0.59 32.67 2.31
CA VAL A 533 1.64 31.94 3.02
C VAL A 533 1.72 30.46 2.62
N GLY A 534 0.56 29.87 2.29
CA GLY A 534 0.47 28.43 1.94
C GLY A 534 1.07 28.07 0.60
N ARG A 535 1.28 29.04 -0.30
CA ARG A 535 1.95 28.89 -1.61
C ARG A 535 1.32 27.84 -2.54
N LYS A 536 0.03 27.59 -2.42
CA LYS A 536 -0.75 26.70 -3.27
C LYS A 536 -2.07 27.39 -3.58
N GLU A 537 -2.00 28.32 -4.53
CA GLU A 537 -3.13 29.15 -4.94
C GLU A 537 -4.30 28.29 -5.38
N ARG A 538 -5.46 28.66 -4.89
CA ARG A 538 -6.72 27.98 -5.16
C ARG A 538 -7.90 28.93 -4.97
N ASP A 539 -9.02 28.60 -5.59
CA ASP A 539 -10.27 29.28 -5.37
C ASP A 539 -11.33 28.36 -4.75
N GLY A 540 -12.51 28.88 -4.43
CA GLY A 540 -13.58 28.10 -3.85
C GLY A 540 -14.95 28.52 -4.34
N LEU A 541 -15.86 27.58 -4.29
CA LEU A 541 -17.28 27.81 -4.52
C LEU A 541 -18.08 27.35 -3.31
N VAL A 542 -19.12 28.11 -2.96
CA VAL A 542 -20.00 27.78 -1.84
C VAL A 542 -21.45 27.81 -2.27
N GLY A 543 -22.25 26.90 -1.76
CA GLY A 543 -23.70 26.87 -1.96
C GLY A 543 -24.40 27.44 -0.76
N LEU A 544 -25.03 28.63 -0.92
CA LEU A 544 -25.73 29.33 0.14
C LEU A 544 -27.06 28.65 0.45
N MET A 545 -27.43 28.59 1.72
CA MET A 545 -28.73 28.10 2.18
C MET A 545 -29.40 29.11 3.11
N ASN A 546 -30.67 28.88 3.38
CA ASN A 546 -31.39 29.68 4.37
C ASN A 546 -30.80 29.51 5.78
N THR A 547 -31.14 30.35 6.70
CA THR A 547 -30.62 30.33 8.08
C THR A 547 -30.87 29.00 8.79
N ALA A 548 -31.93 28.27 8.42
CA ALA A 548 -32.26 26.97 8.99
C ALA A 548 -31.46 25.79 8.33
N LEU A 549 -30.69 26.02 7.30
CA LEU A 549 -29.94 25.03 6.49
C LEU A 549 -30.85 23.94 5.89
N THR A 550 -32.08 24.30 5.54
CA THR A 550 -33.10 23.36 5.05
C THR A 550 -33.57 23.63 3.63
N ASP A 551 -33.34 24.84 3.12
CA ASP A 551 -33.83 25.28 1.81
C ASP A 551 -32.91 26.33 1.19
N VAL A 552 -33.21 26.72 -0.05
CA VAL A 552 -32.54 27.82 -0.76
C VAL A 552 -32.77 29.16 -0.01
N PRO A 553 -31.76 30.04 0.02
CA PRO A 553 -31.86 31.29 0.77
C PRO A 553 -32.76 32.29 0.08
N THR A 554 -33.46 33.12 0.85
CA THR A 554 -34.18 34.30 0.37
C THR A 554 -33.20 35.31 -0.24
N LYS A 555 -33.75 36.29 -1.00
CA LYS A 555 -32.96 37.39 -1.57
C LYS A 555 -32.14 38.14 -0.49
N THR A 556 -32.75 38.39 0.65
CA THR A 556 -32.12 39.11 1.77
C THR A 556 -31.01 38.28 2.41
N GLU A 557 -31.24 36.99 2.69
CA GLU A 557 -30.25 36.07 3.23
C GLU A 557 -29.06 35.88 2.28
N THR A 558 -29.33 35.73 0.98
CA THR A 558 -28.29 35.63 -0.06
C THR A 558 -27.37 36.85 -0.03
N LYS A 559 -27.93 38.04 -0.07
CA LYS A 559 -27.14 39.28 -0.05
C LYS A 559 -26.35 39.43 1.25
N ALA A 560 -26.93 39.10 2.40
CA ALA A 560 -26.25 39.17 3.69
C ALA A 560 -25.04 38.22 3.74
N GLN A 561 -25.22 36.97 3.36
CA GLN A 561 -24.11 35.96 3.36
C GLN A 561 -23.01 36.36 2.39
N ILE A 562 -23.30 36.91 1.22
CA ILE A 562 -22.30 37.40 0.27
C ILE A 562 -21.52 38.59 0.84
N VAL A 563 -22.20 39.52 1.50
CA VAL A 563 -21.54 40.66 2.15
C VAL A 563 -20.62 40.22 3.28
N ASP A 564 -21.03 39.20 4.04
CA ASP A 564 -20.20 38.64 5.11
C ASP A 564 -18.93 37.93 4.55
N LEU A 565 -19.02 37.28 3.41
CA LEU A 565 -17.87 36.67 2.72
C LEU A 565 -16.96 37.72 2.10
N ASN A 566 -17.47 38.61 1.27
CA ASN A 566 -16.77 39.68 0.55
C ASN A 566 -15.34 39.29 0.09
N SER A 567 -15.22 38.19 -0.60
CA SER A 567 -13.95 37.54 -0.93
C SER A 567 -13.70 37.47 -2.43
N ARG A 568 -12.47 37.75 -2.84
CA ARG A 568 -12.01 37.53 -4.21
C ARG A 568 -11.75 36.06 -4.53
N HIS A 569 -11.64 35.21 -3.51
CA HIS A 569 -11.32 33.79 -3.68
C HIS A 569 -12.55 32.90 -3.72
N THR A 570 -13.70 33.43 -3.34
CA THR A 570 -14.95 32.67 -3.16
C THR A 570 -16.04 33.13 -4.10
N ARG A 571 -16.70 32.20 -4.78
CA ARG A 571 -17.90 32.37 -5.59
C ARG A 571 -19.09 31.77 -4.88
N ALA A 572 -20.23 32.46 -4.86
CA ALA A 572 -21.42 32.03 -4.16
C ALA A 572 -22.55 31.67 -5.13
N LEU A 573 -23.29 30.61 -4.80
CA LEU A 573 -24.43 30.10 -5.54
C LEU A 573 -25.63 29.89 -4.60
N ALA A 574 -26.84 30.15 -5.05
CA ALA A 574 -28.05 30.14 -4.20
C ALA A 574 -29.23 29.38 -4.83
N GLN A 575 -29.01 28.66 -5.90
CA GLN A 575 -30.04 27.88 -6.59
C GLN A 575 -29.84 26.37 -6.32
N ALA A 576 -30.93 25.69 -5.99
CA ALA A 576 -31.00 24.23 -6.02
C ALA A 576 -31.16 23.74 -7.46
N VAL A 577 -30.70 22.53 -7.77
CA VAL A 577 -30.80 21.97 -9.11
C VAL A 577 -31.50 20.61 -9.10
N ASP A 578 -32.28 20.37 -10.16
CA ASP A 578 -32.84 19.05 -10.46
C ASP A 578 -31.85 18.25 -11.31
N LYS A 579 -31.52 17.06 -10.87
CA LYS A 579 -30.64 16.13 -11.59
C LYS A 579 -31.00 14.67 -11.25
N TYR A 580 -30.49 13.72 -11.99
CA TYR A 580 -30.59 12.32 -11.61
C TYR A 580 -29.55 12.03 -10.51
N ASN A 581 -29.98 11.38 -9.43
CA ASN A 581 -29.11 10.89 -8.36
C ASN A 581 -28.33 9.64 -8.83
N THR A 582 -27.43 9.14 -8.00
CA THR A 582 -26.63 7.94 -8.29
C THR A 582 -27.46 6.67 -8.42
N ALA A 583 -28.74 6.66 -7.98
CA ALA A 583 -29.69 5.59 -8.18
C ALA A 583 -30.50 5.72 -9.51
N GLY A 584 -30.28 6.80 -10.27
CA GLY A 584 -30.99 7.07 -11.51
C GLY A 584 -32.38 7.71 -11.34
N GLU A 585 -32.72 8.16 -10.14
CA GLU A 585 -33.99 8.84 -9.84
C GLU A 585 -33.80 10.35 -9.93
N ARG A 586 -34.84 11.05 -10.41
CA ARG A 586 -34.83 12.51 -10.41
C ARG A 586 -34.94 13.05 -8.99
N ALA A 587 -33.96 13.84 -8.57
CA ALA A 587 -33.89 14.43 -7.24
C ALA A 587 -33.52 15.91 -7.35
N GLU A 588 -33.98 16.70 -6.37
CA GLU A 588 -33.56 18.10 -6.17
C GLU A 588 -32.33 18.12 -5.25
N PHE A 589 -31.30 18.84 -5.67
CA PHE A 589 -30.05 19.00 -4.94
C PHE A 589 -29.86 20.45 -4.52
N MET A 590 -29.50 20.67 -3.25
CA MET A 590 -29.28 21.96 -2.66
C MET A 590 -28.13 22.77 -3.29
N PRO A 591 -28.01 24.09 -3.09
CA PRO A 591 -27.02 24.92 -3.78
C PRO A 591 -25.56 24.48 -3.70
N MET A 592 -25.18 23.73 -2.68
CA MET A 592 -23.82 23.17 -2.56
C MET A 592 -23.49 22.17 -3.71
N PHE A 593 -24.47 21.48 -4.24
CA PHE A 593 -24.29 20.62 -5.43
C PHE A 593 -24.22 21.45 -6.72
N THR A 594 -24.93 22.60 -6.75
CA THR A 594 -24.76 23.56 -7.84
C THR A 594 -23.33 24.10 -7.88
N ALA A 595 -22.73 24.32 -6.70
CA ALA A 595 -21.32 24.70 -6.58
C ALA A 595 -20.39 23.59 -7.14
N CYS A 596 -20.70 22.30 -6.90
CA CYS A 596 -19.95 21.19 -7.51
C CYS A 596 -20.06 21.20 -9.05
N ILE A 597 -21.25 21.43 -9.60
CA ILE A 597 -21.41 21.51 -11.05
C ILE A 597 -20.56 22.68 -11.62
N ALA A 598 -20.60 23.85 -11.01
CA ALA A 598 -19.79 24.98 -11.44
C ALA A 598 -18.27 24.73 -11.29
N ALA A 599 -17.85 24.08 -10.21
CA ALA A 599 -16.45 23.67 -10.00
C ALA A 599 -15.99 22.63 -11.03
N GLY A 600 -16.84 21.65 -11.32
CA GLY A 600 -16.59 20.67 -12.37
C GLY A 600 -16.48 21.29 -13.77
N MET A 601 -17.37 22.26 -14.08
CA MET A 601 -17.31 23.01 -15.36
C MET A 601 -16.00 23.82 -15.47
N GLN A 602 -15.57 24.46 -14.41
CA GLN A 602 -14.28 25.16 -14.37
C GLN A 602 -13.13 24.18 -14.58
N ALA A 603 -13.14 23.09 -13.85
CA ALA A 603 -12.10 22.07 -13.94
C ALA A 603 -12.01 21.37 -15.32
N GLY A 604 -13.14 21.25 -16.02
CA GLY A 604 -13.23 20.66 -17.37
C GLY A 604 -12.97 21.65 -18.50
N SER A 605 -12.72 22.93 -18.19
CA SER A 605 -12.39 23.96 -19.17
C SER A 605 -10.91 24.32 -19.11
N THR A 606 -10.42 24.98 -20.14
CA THR A 606 -9.06 25.56 -20.12
C THR A 606 -9.00 26.70 -19.11
N VAL A 607 -7.88 26.84 -18.41
CA VAL A 607 -7.68 27.86 -17.37
C VAL A 607 -8.00 29.26 -17.91
N GLY A 608 -8.77 30.02 -17.13
CA GLY A 608 -9.23 31.37 -17.52
C GLY A 608 -10.49 31.41 -18.38
N THR A 609 -11.10 30.26 -18.68
CA THR A 609 -12.36 30.20 -19.40
C THR A 609 -13.51 30.61 -18.49
N SER A 610 -14.29 31.61 -18.89
CA SER A 610 -15.46 32.04 -18.12
C SER A 610 -16.64 31.11 -18.29
N LEU A 611 -17.35 30.83 -17.18
CA LEU A 611 -18.62 30.10 -17.21
C LEU A 611 -19.77 30.93 -17.75
N THR A 612 -19.59 32.25 -17.97
CA THR A 612 -20.62 33.14 -18.51
C THR A 612 -21.19 32.60 -19.82
N TYR A 613 -22.50 32.43 -19.85
CA TYR A 613 -23.30 31.86 -20.98
C TYR A 613 -22.99 30.41 -21.34
N LYS A 614 -22.29 29.67 -20.48
CA LYS A 614 -22.11 28.22 -20.63
C LYS A 614 -23.26 27.42 -20.01
N TYR A 615 -23.52 26.24 -20.52
CA TYR A 615 -24.70 25.44 -20.13
C TYR A 615 -24.30 24.34 -19.14
N GLY A 616 -25.03 24.33 -17.99
CA GLY A 616 -24.90 23.26 -17.00
C GLY A 616 -25.72 22.02 -17.37
N ASN A 617 -25.21 20.83 -17.06
CA ASN A 617 -25.91 19.55 -17.24
C ASN A 617 -26.94 19.35 -16.11
N VAL A 618 -28.04 20.09 -16.14
CA VAL A 618 -29.13 20.04 -15.16
C VAL A 618 -30.50 19.95 -15.81
N LEU A 619 -31.44 19.27 -15.16
CA LEU A 619 -32.81 19.09 -15.66
C LEU A 619 -33.68 20.34 -15.34
N GLY A 620 -33.36 21.06 -14.28
CA GLY A 620 -34.05 22.24 -13.79
C GLY A 620 -33.23 22.92 -12.70
N PHE A 621 -33.69 24.07 -12.27
CA PHE A 621 -33.19 24.73 -11.06
C PHE A 621 -34.34 25.46 -10.33
N ARG A 622 -34.15 25.69 -9.05
CA ARG A 622 -35.04 26.41 -8.19
C ARG A 622 -34.26 27.42 -7.32
N GLN A 623 -34.80 28.59 -7.20
CA GLN A 623 -34.39 29.62 -6.23
C GLN A 623 -35.58 29.98 -5.35
N ALA A 624 -35.34 30.76 -4.31
CA ALA A 624 -36.41 31.29 -3.46
C ALA A 624 -37.38 32.20 -4.28
N THR A 625 -38.64 32.18 -3.92
CA THR A 625 -39.67 32.99 -4.57
C THR A 625 -39.48 34.50 -4.37
N THR A 626 -38.55 34.91 -3.52
CA THR A 626 -38.24 36.31 -3.21
C THR A 626 -37.39 37.00 -4.27
N TRP A 627 -36.90 36.29 -5.29
CA TRP A 627 -36.15 36.84 -6.40
C TRP A 627 -36.32 36.01 -7.68
N SER A 628 -36.07 36.64 -8.82
CA SER A 628 -36.17 36.04 -10.15
C SER A 628 -34.84 36.22 -10.93
N PRO A 629 -34.32 35.20 -11.60
CA PRO A 629 -33.16 35.33 -12.49
C PRO A 629 -33.40 36.30 -13.68
N VAL A 630 -34.64 36.65 -13.97
CA VAL A 630 -34.99 37.55 -15.06
C VAL A 630 -35.17 38.98 -14.56
N ASP A 631 -35.98 39.15 -13.51
CA ASP A 631 -36.35 40.51 -13.04
C ASP A 631 -35.31 41.13 -12.10
N ASP A 632 -34.62 40.27 -11.30
CA ASP A 632 -33.65 40.70 -10.29
C ASP A 632 -32.19 40.42 -10.73
N ALA A 633 -31.95 40.04 -11.99
CA ALA A 633 -30.65 39.63 -12.47
C ALA A 633 -29.54 40.66 -12.20
N GLU A 634 -29.81 41.94 -12.50
CA GLU A 634 -28.82 43.00 -12.30
C GLU A 634 -28.50 43.21 -10.81
N GLU A 635 -29.51 43.20 -9.94
CA GLU A 635 -29.34 43.37 -8.51
C GLU A 635 -28.52 42.19 -7.89
N MET A 636 -28.82 40.98 -8.32
CA MET A 636 -28.13 39.77 -7.80
C MET A 636 -26.70 39.66 -8.31
N ILE A 637 -26.42 40.08 -9.54
CA ILE A 637 -25.04 40.17 -10.07
C ILE A 637 -24.27 41.27 -9.31
N GLN A 638 -24.88 42.45 -9.09
CA GLN A 638 -24.24 43.51 -8.30
C GLN A 638 -24.00 43.09 -6.85
N ALA A 639 -24.81 42.19 -6.32
CA ALA A 639 -24.60 41.60 -5.01
C ALA A 639 -23.50 40.51 -4.98
N GLY A 640 -22.94 40.11 -6.11
CA GLY A 640 -21.85 39.10 -6.18
C GLY A 640 -22.32 37.64 -6.28
N LEU A 641 -23.57 37.40 -6.75
CA LEU A 641 -24.12 36.04 -6.89
C LEU A 641 -23.88 35.47 -8.29
N CYS A 642 -23.37 34.24 -8.35
CA CYS A 642 -23.40 33.40 -9.54
C CYS A 642 -24.72 32.63 -9.60
N PHE A 643 -25.42 32.66 -10.72
CA PHE A 643 -26.67 31.95 -10.88
C PHE A 643 -26.95 31.57 -12.33
N MET A 644 -27.87 30.63 -12.52
CA MET A 644 -28.34 30.18 -13.82
C MET A 644 -29.68 30.85 -14.19
N GLU A 645 -29.87 31.05 -15.49
CA GLU A 645 -31.15 31.42 -16.10
C GLU A 645 -31.67 30.34 -17.06
N ASN A 646 -32.96 30.32 -17.31
CA ASN A 646 -33.57 29.42 -18.27
C ASN A 646 -33.74 30.12 -19.63
N VAL A 647 -33.07 29.58 -20.65
CA VAL A 647 -33.19 30.09 -22.01
C VAL A 647 -34.14 29.19 -22.79
N SER A 648 -35.27 29.74 -23.18
CA SER A 648 -36.33 28.97 -23.89
C SER A 648 -35.79 28.31 -25.15
N GLY A 649 -35.99 27.00 -25.26
CA GLY A 649 -35.57 26.19 -26.40
C GLY A 649 -34.07 25.84 -26.45
N VAL A 650 -33.28 26.30 -25.50
CA VAL A 650 -31.83 26.10 -25.48
C VAL A 650 -31.34 25.33 -24.24
N GLY A 651 -31.68 25.79 -23.02
CA GLY A 651 -31.27 25.13 -21.77
C GLY A 651 -31.03 26.09 -20.63
N ARG A 652 -30.27 25.64 -19.63
CA ARG A 652 -29.95 26.39 -18.40
C ARG A 652 -28.52 26.86 -18.51
N ARG A 653 -28.29 28.16 -18.56
CA ARG A 653 -26.96 28.75 -18.70
C ARG A 653 -26.61 29.65 -17.53
N TRP A 654 -25.33 29.74 -17.28
CA TRP A 654 -24.79 30.67 -16.28
C TRP A 654 -24.89 32.11 -16.78
N VAL A 655 -25.39 32.98 -15.94
CA VAL A 655 -25.55 34.40 -16.34
C VAL A 655 -24.21 35.10 -16.29
N ARG A 656 -23.46 34.92 -15.20
CA ARG A 656 -22.15 35.53 -15.05
C ARG A 656 -21.26 34.73 -14.06
N ASN A 657 -19.95 34.71 -14.29
CA ASN A 657 -18.97 34.04 -13.44
C ASN A 657 -18.22 35.08 -12.58
N ILE A 658 -18.75 35.38 -11.40
CA ILE A 658 -18.21 36.40 -10.49
C ILE A 658 -17.94 35.90 -9.10
N THR A 659 -16.99 36.54 -8.41
CA THR A 659 -16.68 36.31 -7.00
C THR A 659 -17.61 37.12 -6.09
N THR A 660 -17.49 36.86 -4.79
CA THR A 660 -18.23 37.65 -3.77
C THR A 660 -17.53 38.98 -3.42
N HIS A 661 -16.53 39.43 -4.20
CA HIS A 661 -15.77 40.63 -3.94
C HIS A 661 -16.62 41.89 -4.22
N LEU A 662 -16.83 42.70 -3.19
CA LEU A 662 -17.65 43.90 -3.24
C LEU A 662 -16.89 45.19 -2.87
N THR A 663 -15.59 45.09 -2.57
CA THR A 663 -14.81 46.21 -2.04
C THR A 663 -14.47 47.26 -3.10
N ASP A 664 -14.19 46.84 -4.31
CA ASP A 664 -13.82 47.72 -5.43
C ASP A 664 -14.28 47.11 -6.78
N ASN A 665 -14.02 47.82 -7.86
CA ASN A 665 -14.36 47.39 -9.22
C ASN A 665 -13.15 46.72 -9.94
N ASN A 666 -12.24 46.12 -9.19
CA ASN A 666 -11.10 45.46 -9.79
C ASN A 666 -11.53 44.16 -10.50
N LEU A 667 -11.41 44.12 -11.82
CA LEU A 667 -11.86 43.02 -12.64
C LEU A 667 -11.12 41.71 -12.33
N ALA A 668 -9.84 41.78 -11.90
CA ALA A 668 -9.06 40.63 -11.48
C ALA A 668 -9.60 39.99 -10.18
N TYR A 669 -10.36 40.70 -9.42
CA TYR A 669 -10.96 40.20 -8.17
C TYR A 669 -12.43 39.83 -8.34
N ILE A 670 -13.15 40.50 -9.22
CA ILE A 670 -14.59 40.29 -9.44
C ILE A 670 -14.82 39.11 -10.41
N GLU A 671 -14.05 38.99 -11.48
CA GLU A 671 -14.29 37.98 -12.50
C GLU A 671 -13.60 36.67 -12.11
N GLY A 672 -14.37 35.60 -11.94
CA GLY A 672 -13.89 34.31 -11.45
C GLY A 672 -12.84 33.68 -12.36
N SER A 673 -13.02 33.78 -13.69
CA SER A 673 -12.04 33.21 -14.64
C SER A 673 -10.70 33.99 -14.66
N VAL A 674 -10.76 35.31 -14.43
CA VAL A 674 -9.55 36.14 -14.32
C VAL A 674 -8.79 35.80 -13.03
N ASN A 675 -9.53 35.62 -11.91
CA ASN A 675 -8.92 35.20 -10.64
C ASN A 675 -8.26 33.82 -10.77
N GLU A 676 -8.91 32.88 -11.45
CA GLU A 676 -8.32 31.55 -11.76
C GLU A 676 -7.03 31.68 -12.56
N ALA A 677 -7.03 32.44 -13.65
CA ALA A 677 -5.85 32.66 -14.49
C ALA A 677 -4.71 33.32 -13.71
N VAL A 678 -5.00 34.25 -12.82
CA VAL A 678 -4.02 34.89 -11.93
C VAL A 678 -3.45 33.86 -10.94
N ASN A 679 -4.30 33.10 -10.25
CA ASN A 679 -3.89 32.07 -9.28
C ASN A 679 -2.98 31.03 -9.95
N TYR A 680 -3.37 30.53 -11.11
CA TYR A 680 -2.60 29.56 -11.89
C TYR A 680 -1.25 30.13 -12.34
N SER A 681 -1.23 31.36 -12.81
CA SER A 681 0.01 32.04 -13.24
C SER A 681 0.95 32.26 -12.05
N VAL A 682 0.45 32.71 -10.91
CA VAL A 682 1.24 32.96 -9.70
C VAL A 682 1.82 31.65 -9.17
N TYR A 683 1.04 30.58 -9.13
CA TYR A 683 1.52 29.28 -8.68
C TYR A 683 2.67 28.76 -9.55
N ASN A 684 2.45 28.69 -10.86
CA ASN A 684 3.46 28.16 -11.80
C ASN A 684 4.71 29.02 -11.82
N PHE A 685 4.56 30.34 -11.88
CA PHE A 685 5.68 31.26 -11.86
C PHE A 685 6.52 31.12 -10.59
N ARG A 686 5.89 31.05 -9.43
CA ARG A 686 6.59 30.88 -8.16
C ARG A 686 7.30 29.53 -8.06
N THR A 687 6.63 28.45 -8.45
CA THR A 687 7.20 27.09 -8.39
C THR A 687 8.47 26.98 -9.23
N GLU A 688 8.46 27.52 -10.43
CA GLU A 688 9.61 27.52 -11.30
C GLU A 688 10.73 28.45 -10.79
N MET A 689 10.39 29.57 -10.17
CA MET A 689 11.36 30.48 -9.59
C MET A 689 12.06 29.92 -8.34
N GLU A 690 11.53 28.86 -7.71
CA GLU A 690 12.18 28.17 -6.58
C GLU A 690 13.55 27.57 -6.98
N ILE A 691 13.80 27.36 -8.27
CA ILE A 691 15.11 26.93 -8.79
C ILE A 691 16.27 27.86 -8.39
N ALA A 692 15.99 29.12 -8.11
CA ALA A 692 16.98 30.08 -7.69
C ALA A 692 17.34 29.98 -6.19
N VAL A 693 16.48 29.36 -5.37
CA VAL A 693 16.67 29.26 -3.93
C VAL A 693 17.87 28.37 -3.60
N GLY A 694 18.74 28.85 -2.71
CA GLY A 694 19.95 28.13 -2.29
C GLY A 694 21.12 28.20 -3.26
N LYS A 695 20.96 28.82 -4.44
CA LYS A 695 22.06 29.05 -5.37
C LYS A 695 22.93 30.23 -4.92
N LYS A 696 24.18 30.26 -5.39
CA LYS A 696 25.08 31.39 -5.12
C LYS A 696 24.61 32.63 -5.89
N GLY A 697 24.51 33.76 -5.21
CA GLY A 697 24.11 35.03 -5.80
C GLY A 697 25.22 35.66 -6.65
N PHE A 698 25.19 35.42 -7.94
CA PHE A 698 26.04 36.06 -8.93
C PHE A 698 25.29 36.29 -10.25
N SER A 699 25.86 37.04 -11.15
CA SER A 699 25.21 37.44 -12.41
C SER A 699 24.64 36.26 -13.23
N GLY A 700 25.34 35.12 -13.26
CA GLY A 700 24.85 33.92 -13.95
C GLY A 700 23.57 33.35 -13.36
N THR A 701 23.40 33.41 -12.04
CA THR A 701 22.14 32.96 -11.36
C THR A 701 20.98 33.90 -11.72
N ILE A 702 21.23 35.22 -11.80
CA ILE A 702 20.22 36.19 -12.22
C ILE A 702 19.77 35.90 -13.64
N THR A 703 20.74 35.71 -14.57
CA THR A 703 20.44 35.38 -15.99
C THR A 703 19.67 34.08 -16.12
N GLN A 704 20.02 33.07 -15.34
CA GLN A 704 19.26 31.79 -15.29
C GLN A 704 17.83 32.00 -14.80
N ALA A 705 17.66 32.73 -13.70
CA ALA A 705 16.35 33.07 -13.18
C ALA A 705 15.51 33.85 -14.19
N GLU A 706 16.11 34.77 -14.92
CA GLU A 706 15.44 35.53 -15.99
C GLU A 706 15.01 34.62 -17.14
N SER A 707 15.86 33.68 -17.54
CA SER A 707 15.55 32.71 -18.61
C SER A 707 14.36 31.83 -18.20
N VAL A 708 14.35 31.31 -16.98
CA VAL A 708 13.25 30.51 -16.44
C VAL A 708 11.97 31.35 -16.36
N ALA A 709 12.05 32.57 -15.83
CA ALA A 709 10.91 33.49 -15.75
C ALA A 709 10.29 33.76 -17.14
N ARG A 710 11.11 34.01 -18.15
CA ARG A 710 10.62 34.23 -19.51
C ARG A 710 10.06 32.97 -20.14
N GLY A 711 10.63 31.78 -19.83
CA GLY A 711 10.12 30.49 -20.28
C GLY A 711 8.72 30.25 -19.82
N ILE A 712 8.49 30.27 -18.51
CA ILE A 712 7.14 30.02 -17.93
C ILE A 712 6.11 31.06 -18.37
N LEU A 713 6.49 32.33 -18.45
CA LEU A 713 5.61 33.39 -18.96
C LEU A 713 5.23 33.14 -20.42
N GLY A 714 6.19 32.68 -21.25
CA GLY A 714 5.94 32.27 -22.63
C GLY A 714 4.95 31.11 -22.74
N GLU A 715 5.06 30.11 -21.88
CA GLU A 715 4.12 28.99 -21.85
C GLU A 715 2.72 29.43 -21.43
N LEU A 716 2.60 30.24 -20.36
CA LEU A 716 1.33 30.79 -19.92
C LEU A 716 0.62 31.62 -21.01
N ILE A 717 1.40 32.31 -21.88
CA ILE A 717 0.86 33.03 -23.04
C ILE A 717 0.44 32.01 -24.12
N SER A 718 1.23 30.99 -24.39
CA SER A 718 0.92 29.99 -25.41
C SER A 718 -0.34 29.18 -25.09
N GLU A 719 -0.59 28.92 -23.81
CA GLU A 719 -1.81 28.28 -23.31
C GLU A 719 -3.01 29.24 -23.18
N ASN A 720 -2.86 30.48 -23.59
CA ASN A 720 -3.87 31.53 -23.49
C ASN A 720 -4.36 31.82 -22.07
N VAL A 721 -3.53 31.59 -21.08
CA VAL A 721 -3.81 32.02 -19.69
C VAL A 721 -3.50 33.50 -19.50
N LEU A 722 -2.42 33.95 -20.13
CA LEU A 722 -2.03 35.36 -20.20
C LEU A 722 -2.09 35.87 -21.64
N VAL A 723 -2.43 37.13 -21.79
CA VAL A 723 -2.39 37.84 -23.09
C VAL A 723 -1.00 38.45 -23.35
N ASP A 724 -0.39 39.04 -22.32
CA ASP A 724 0.88 39.74 -22.40
C ASP A 724 1.56 39.82 -21.03
N THR A 725 2.86 40.02 -21.03
CA THR A 725 3.68 40.28 -19.84
C THR A 725 4.62 41.46 -20.09
N ARG A 726 4.79 42.29 -19.07
CA ARG A 726 5.63 43.51 -19.18
C ARG A 726 6.49 43.70 -17.95
N SER A 727 7.51 44.53 -18.10
CA SER A 727 8.33 45.07 -17.02
C SER A 727 8.92 43.96 -16.11
N LEU A 728 9.35 42.81 -16.69
CA LEU A 728 10.07 41.81 -15.92
C LEU A 728 11.43 42.43 -15.50
N ASN A 729 11.60 42.58 -14.19
CA ASN A 729 12.84 43.05 -13.58
C ASN A 729 13.25 42.05 -12.49
N ILE A 730 14.51 41.64 -12.52
CA ILE A 730 15.08 40.69 -11.54
C ILE A 730 16.33 41.33 -10.96
N GLU A 731 16.32 41.55 -9.66
CA GLU A 731 17.41 42.19 -8.94
C GLU A 731 17.83 41.33 -7.74
N LEU A 732 19.13 41.25 -7.50
CA LEU A 732 19.64 40.58 -6.31
C LEU A 732 19.99 41.63 -5.25
N LEU A 733 19.25 41.65 -4.17
CA LEU A 733 19.44 42.51 -3.02
C LEU A 733 19.97 41.69 -1.86
N THR A 734 21.27 41.65 -1.66
CA THR A 734 21.97 40.87 -0.62
C THR A 734 21.71 39.36 -0.78
N ASP A 735 20.71 38.80 -0.11
CA ASP A 735 20.28 37.40 -0.13
C ASP A 735 18.88 37.19 -0.69
N VAL A 736 18.25 38.26 -1.17
CA VAL A 736 16.90 38.28 -1.77
C VAL A 736 16.99 38.50 -3.26
N LEU A 737 16.47 37.55 -4.04
CA LEU A 737 16.21 37.74 -5.46
C LEU A 737 14.83 38.40 -5.60
N GLU A 738 14.79 39.69 -5.82
CA GLU A 738 13.53 40.42 -6.04
C GLU A 738 13.12 40.29 -7.50
N VAL A 739 11.90 39.81 -7.73
CA VAL A 739 11.31 39.67 -9.06
C VAL A 739 10.05 40.49 -9.13
N SER A 740 10.02 41.48 -10.02
CA SER A 740 8.84 42.28 -10.29
C SER A 740 8.44 42.16 -11.77
N LEU A 741 7.14 41.98 -12.00
CA LEU A 741 6.59 41.90 -13.36
C LEU A 741 5.14 42.36 -13.39
N GLN A 742 4.66 42.67 -14.60
CA GLN A 742 3.27 42.95 -14.88
C GLN A 742 2.73 41.85 -15.78
N ILE A 743 1.60 41.27 -15.39
CA ILE A 743 0.90 40.25 -16.18
C ILE A 743 -0.47 40.79 -16.63
N ALA A 744 -0.87 40.44 -17.84
CA ALA A 744 -2.17 40.72 -18.40
C ALA A 744 -2.91 39.38 -18.56
N PRO A 745 -3.76 38.96 -17.59
CA PRO A 745 -4.56 37.76 -17.71
C PRO A 745 -5.60 37.89 -18.84
N VAL A 746 -6.05 36.76 -19.34
CA VAL A 746 -7.15 36.72 -20.31
C VAL A 746 -8.45 37.18 -19.63
N ILE A 747 -9.15 38.14 -20.27
CA ILE A 747 -10.40 38.70 -19.78
C ILE A 747 -11.54 38.26 -20.70
N PRO A 748 -12.63 37.67 -20.19
CA PRO A 748 -13.74 37.23 -21.01
C PRO A 748 -14.53 38.44 -21.57
N ILE A 749 -15.09 38.25 -22.75
CA ILE A 749 -16.01 39.24 -23.34
C ILE A 749 -17.39 39.05 -22.70
N ASN A 750 -17.71 39.90 -21.74
CA ASN A 750 -19.02 39.86 -21.05
C ASN A 750 -20.10 40.67 -21.74
N PHE A 751 -19.74 41.65 -22.57
CA PHE A 751 -20.70 42.56 -23.19
C PHE A 751 -20.37 42.79 -24.67
N VAL A 752 -21.39 42.70 -25.53
CA VAL A 752 -21.33 43.08 -26.94
C VAL A 752 -22.32 44.22 -27.17
N LYS A 753 -21.81 45.40 -27.51
CA LYS A 753 -22.65 46.56 -27.84
C LYS A 753 -22.84 46.66 -29.34
N ASN A 754 -24.06 46.47 -29.81
CA ASN A 754 -24.44 46.60 -31.20
C ASN A 754 -25.14 47.94 -31.39
N THR A 755 -24.74 48.71 -32.42
CA THR A 755 -25.47 49.93 -32.88
C THR A 755 -25.94 49.67 -34.30
N ILE A 756 -27.25 49.63 -34.49
CA ILE A 756 -27.86 49.37 -35.79
C ILE A 756 -28.47 50.69 -36.28
N HIS A 757 -27.97 51.15 -37.41
CA HIS A 757 -28.52 52.35 -38.08
C HIS A 757 -29.55 51.91 -39.12
N LEU A 758 -30.78 52.35 -38.95
CA LEU A 758 -31.84 52.12 -39.95
C LEU A 758 -31.67 53.17 -41.07
N ILE A 759 -31.61 52.68 -42.28
CA ILE A 759 -31.64 53.54 -43.47
C ILE A 759 -32.90 53.33 -44.26
N THR A 760 -33.45 54.36 -44.82
CA THR A 760 -34.57 54.28 -45.76
C THR A 760 -33.99 54.10 -47.16
N VAL A 761 -34.33 52.99 -47.81
CA VAL A 761 -34.04 52.82 -49.25
C VAL A 761 -35.15 53.50 -50.00
N PRO A 762 -34.88 54.49 -50.87
CA PRO A 762 -35.92 55.08 -51.72
C PRO A 762 -36.52 53.95 -52.58
N GLN A 763 -37.82 53.76 -52.52
CA GLN A 763 -38.50 52.91 -53.52
C GLN A 763 -38.35 53.62 -54.86
N THR A 764 -37.56 53.08 -55.76
CA THR A 764 -37.61 53.44 -57.15
C THR A 764 -38.91 52.94 -57.67
N ALA A 765 -39.76 53.88 -58.13
CA ALA A 765 -41.01 53.64 -58.78
C ALA A 765 -40.87 52.88 -60.08
#